data_9ff3713dd05ccc76ec52dcd768aa3846
#
_entry.id   9ff3713dd05ccc76ec52dcd768aa3846
#
_cell.length_a   1.000
_cell.length_b   1.000
_cell.length_c   1.000
_cell.angle_alpha   90.00
_cell.angle_beta   90.00
_cell.angle_gamma   90.00
#
_symmetry.space_group_name_H-M   'P 1'
#
loop_
_entity.id
_entity.type
_entity.pdbx_description
1 polymer ?
#
loop_
_entity_poly.entity_id
_entity_poly.type
_entity_poly.pdbx_seq_one_letter_code
_entity_poly.pdbx_strand_id
1 'polypeptide(L)'
;LQKIKLSVSLQPLLKPLRQHAWLIGCVVGMLFILAIICGQLYRVMVVAPRLGEVQSITRTYAEQQAAAVSHYARNLAQQLVEIGSNHTLASDLASQNTAALDNWQAELRRSFPSAIDIQIIPVGAALPDQGNNFAALDLLRRTLNGDATVPEAVKVAGTWSLLLATAVSSNDQISGAIMVGLPVSDIQSALAVGPAARVGVTQVFQSARAAAPQPFVSAGQAQETIATAKKATQLPAWHVVFSAAPQVRDQAQTELGPFALATATATVIVVLLVILIVRVGLRRGRQSFAALRSDKMTPLDYSRQLAEPDEPIPSVADKTVAADTILSADTKTDEQKEGNAGQDDIFDLDPPTHGDNGTQSTAGASLPSAAPRPIVKPASASEPNLWPESVFRNYDIRGLAGQEITPRFAEDLGKVLGSRVLSQGEVAIAVGADGRNSSPALSAALIQGLLSTGCDVIDLGQIPTPLLNFALHQLSRVKSGVMVTASHNPGKYNGFKFVLGNRAISGDDITLLRQQMLDGKWAQGKGQLSQHSIVAEYTAAVLKDVTPVANLHLVLDCANGVAGPIAVPLLEALGCQVSPLYCEVDGNFPNHAPDPTVPAHLADLITMVKHQKAALGIALDGDGDRIVAVTATGQIVWPDELLMVFARDILKRHPGADVVYDVKSTRRLNSLVAGYGGRPVMWRTGHAHIRNKILESGAPIGGEFSGHLFFNDRWFGFDDGLYAAARLLETLTLREQSLDELVADLESSISTPEITLKIADGDKFEVVKKIIDHGQFEDGKLITIDGLRVDFADGWGLVRASNTTPALTLRFEATTEAALKRIKQVFHQQLAAIAPDLNFDPLTT
;
A
#
# COMPACT_ATOMS: atom_id res chain seq x y z
N LEU A 1 55.99 59.67 21.71
CA LEU A 1 55.21 59.65 20.52
C LEU A 1 53.78 59.44 20.84
N GLN A 2 52.97 60.48 20.78
CA GLN A 2 51.56 60.56 21.19
C GLN A 2 50.68 59.71 20.25
N LYS A 3 49.86 58.87 20.88
CA LYS A 3 48.72 58.16 20.24
C LYS A 3 47.52 59.11 20.13
N ILE A 4 47.25 59.61 18.94
CA ILE A 4 46.03 60.37 18.63
C ILE A 4 44.89 59.29 18.53
N LYS A 5 43.98 59.25 19.51
CA LYS A 5 42.72 58.56 19.45
C LYS A 5 41.72 59.44 18.69
N LEU A 6 41.49 59.16 17.42
CA LEU A 6 40.30 59.64 16.71
C LEU A 6 39.07 58.80 17.16
N SER A 7 38.31 59.37 18.13
CA SER A 7 36.98 58.88 18.41
C SER A 7 35.96 59.54 17.49
N VAL A 8 35.73 59.00 16.32
CA VAL A 8 34.58 59.35 15.49
C VAL A 8 33.33 58.83 16.10
N SER A 9 32.58 59.75 16.73
CA SER A 9 31.25 59.38 17.27
C SER A 9 30.29 59.18 16.12
N LEU A 10 29.91 57.93 15.87
CA LEU A 10 28.89 57.52 14.89
C LEU A 10 27.42 57.76 15.36
N GLN A 11 27.24 58.37 16.55
CA GLN A 11 25.94 58.66 17.13
C GLN A 11 25.04 59.62 16.31
N PRO A 12 25.53 60.68 15.66
CA PRO A 12 24.66 61.56 14.87
C PRO A 12 24.15 60.96 13.58
N LEU A 13 24.83 59.95 13.03
CA LEU A 13 24.40 59.25 11.81
C LEU A 13 23.34 58.18 12.07
N LEU A 14 23.20 57.66 13.29
CA LEU A 14 22.27 56.59 13.68
C LEU A 14 20.87 57.09 14.09
N LYS A 15 20.70 58.37 14.44
CA LYS A 15 19.41 58.95 14.83
C LYS A 15 18.36 58.96 13.71
N PRO A 16 18.66 59.38 12.45
CA PRO A 16 17.66 59.29 11.38
C PRO A 16 17.33 57.85 10.94
N LEU A 17 18.29 56.94 11.06
CA LEU A 17 18.06 55.52 10.75
C LEU A 17 17.11 54.84 11.75
N ARG A 18 17.15 55.19 13.03
CA ARG A 18 16.22 54.70 14.05
C ARG A 18 14.78 55.17 13.86
N GLN A 19 14.58 56.41 13.40
CA GLN A 19 13.25 56.99 13.14
C GLN A 19 12.54 56.34 11.95
N HIS A 20 13.28 55.74 11.01
CA HIS A 20 12.70 55.06 9.83
C HIS A 20 12.95 53.52 9.84
N ALA A 21 13.42 52.96 10.94
CA ALA A 21 13.74 51.52 11.05
C ALA A 21 12.54 50.62 10.66
N TRP A 22 11.31 50.99 10.98
CA TRP A 22 10.11 50.28 10.59
C TRP A 22 9.87 50.31 9.07
N LEU A 23 10.15 51.45 8.39
CA LEU A 23 10.06 51.60 6.92
C LEU A 23 11.07 50.69 6.22
N ILE A 24 12.30 50.65 6.73
CA ILE A 24 13.36 49.76 6.23
C ILE A 24 12.95 48.32 6.42
N GLY A 25 12.40 47.95 7.60
CA GLY A 25 11.87 46.62 7.89
C GLY A 25 10.76 46.20 6.93
N CYS A 26 9.81 47.09 6.64
CA CYS A 26 8.75 46.81 5.66
C CYS A 26 9.27 46.63 4.24
N VAL A 27 10.24 47.43 3.78
CA VAL A 27 10.85 47.29 2.45
C VAL A 27 11.65 46.00 2.34
N VAL A 28 12.44 45.63 3.34
CA VAL A 28 13.19 44.36 3.39
C VAL A 28 12.22 43.18 3.40
N GLY A 29 11.15 43.27 4.20
CA GLY A 29 10.13 42.23 4.24
C GLY A 29 9.42 42.01 2.88
N MET A 30 9.11 43.11 2.17
CA MET A 30 8.49 43.00 0.83
C MET A 30 9.45 42.47 -0.23
N LEU A 31 10.74 42.82 -0.17
CA LEU A 31 11.75 42.24 -1.07
C LEU A 31 11.93 40.73 -0.82
N PHE A 32 11.87 40.33 0.44
CA PHE A 32 11.89 38.89 0.80
C PHE A 32 10.66 38.13 0.27
N ILE A 33 9.48 38.73 0.43
CA ILE A 33 8.22 38.16 -0.13
C ILE A 33 8.30 38.08 -1.65
N LEU A 34 8.81 39.12 -2.33
CA LEU A 34 9.00 39.11 -3.78
C LEU A 34 9.95 37.98 -4.21
N ALA A 35 11.06 37.80 -3.49
CA ALA A 35 11.99 36.71 -3.78
C ALA A 35 11.34 35.35 -3.65
N ILE A 36 10.49 35.14 -2.62
CA ILE A 36 9.71 33.90 -2.45
C ILE A 36 8.74 33.74 -3.62
N ILE A 37 7.99 34.77 -3.97
CA ILE A 37 7.01 34.70 -5.08
C ILE A 37 7.74 34.39 -6.40
N CYS A 38 8.84 35.04 -6.70
CA CYS A 38 9.63 34.76 -7.90
C CYS A 38 10.21 33.36 -7.91
N GLY A 39 10.67 32.85 -6.75
CA GLY A 39 11.11 31.46 -6.59
C GLY A 39 9.99 30.46 -6.83
N GLN A 40 8.81 30.69 -6.31
CA GLN A 40 7.64 29.83 -6.55
C GLN A 40 7.16 29.91 -8.01
N LEU A 41 7.12 31.09 -8.61
CA LEU A 41 6.81 31.26 -10.02
C LEU A 41 7.83 30.54 -10.90
N TYR A 42 9.11 30.64 -10.61
CA TYR A 42 10.15 29.88 -11.32
C TYR A 42 9.93 28.38 -11.22
N ARG A 43 9.65 27.89 -10.00
CA ARG A 43 9.38 26.47 -9.78
C ARG A 43 8.17 25.98 -10.56
N VAL A 44 7.05 26.72 -10.55
CA VAL A 44 5.78 26.32 -11.17
C VAL A 44 5.79 26.52 -12.68
N MET A 45 6.38 27.61 -13.19
CA MET A 45 6.28 27.99 -14.60
C MET A 45 7.48 27.55 -15.46
N VAL A 46 8.60 27.19 -14.83
CA VAL A 46 9.82 26.77 -15.54
C VAL A 46 10.24 25.37 -15.16
N VAL A 47 10.42 25.09 -13.87
CA VAL A 47 10.98 23.80 -13.43
C VAL A 47 9.99 22.66 -13.61
N ALA A 48 8.74 22.82 -13.18
CA ALA A 48 7.73 21.76 -13.26
C ALA A 48 7.36 21.40 -14.72
N PRO A 49 7.09 22.36 -15.63
CA PRO A 49 6.86 22.04 -17.05
C PRO A 49 8.07 21.38 -17.71
N ARG A 50 9.29 21.85 -17.41
CA ARG A 50 10.52 21.27 -17.97
C ARG A 50 10.73 19.83 -17.51
N LEU A 51 10.41 19.52 -16.25
CA LEU A 51 10.43 18.14 -15.75
C LEU A 51 9.36 17.28 -16.44
N GLY A 52 8.16 17.82 -16.63
CA GLY A 52 7.07 17.13 -17.36
C GLY A 52 7.45 16.84 -18.80
N GLU A 53 8.11 17.76 -19.47
CA GLU A 53 8.58 17.59 -20.85
C GLU A 53 9.70 16.54 -20.95
N VAL A 54 10.68 16.57 -20.01
CA VAL A 54 11.71 15.51 -19.92
C VAL A 54 11.07 14.15 -19.74
N GLN A 55 10.05 14.03 -18.87
CA GLN A 55 9.33 12.76 -18.69
C GLN A 55 8.57 12.34 -19.96
N SER A 56 7.96 13.27 -20.67
CA SER A 56 7.27 13.02 -21.93
C SER A 56 8.22 12.50 -23.00
N ILE A 57 9.35 13.16 -23.21
CA ILE A 57 10.40 12.75 -24.14
C ILE A 57 10.95 11.36 -23.77
N THR A 58 11.20 11.13 -22.47
CA THR A 58 11.66 9.83 -21.97
C THR A 58 10.65 8.72 -22.26
N ARG A 59 9.35 9.00 -22.11
CA ARG A 59 8.27 8.06 -22.44
C ARG A 59 8.24 7.78 -23.93
N THR A 60 8.36 8.79 -24.78
CA THR A 60 8.38 8.65 -26.25
C THR A 60 9.53 7.75 -26.70
N TYR A 61 10.72 7.94 -26.15
CA TYR A 61 11.86 7.05 -26.44
C TYR A 61 11.60 5.62 -25.97
N ALA A 62 11.03 5.42 -24.77
CA ALA A 62 10.67 4.08 -24.29
C ALA A 62 9.66 3.40 -25.23
N GLU A 63 8.68 4.13 -25.76
CA GLU A 63 7.68 3.63 -26.71
C GLU A 63 8.31 3.25 -28.06
N GLN A 64 9.18 4.11 -28.59
CA GLN A 64 9.90 3.83 -29.83
C GLN A 64 10.80 2.58 -29.70
N GLN A 65 11.52 2.45 -28.60
CA GLN A 65 12.37 1.30 -28.35
C GLN A 65 11.56 0.00 -28.14
N ALA A 66 10.42 0.08 -27.43
CA ALA A 66 9.53 -1.06 -27.27
C ALA A 66 8.91 -1.52 -28.59
N ALA A 67 8.57 -0.59 -29.47
CA ALA A 67 8.10 -0.89 -30.82
C ALA A 67 9.20 -1.54 -31.66
N ALA A 68 10.44 -1.03 -31.60
CA ALA A 68 11.58 -1.58 -32.33
C ALA A 68 11.89 -3.03 -31.93
N VAL A 69 11.92 -3.33 -30.62
CA VAL A 69 12.10 -4.69 -30.09
C VAL A 69 10.98 -5.61 -30.56
N SER A 70 9.72 -5.14 -30.47
CA SER A 70 8.56 -5.93 -30.88
C SER A 70 8.56 -6.26 -32.36
N HIS A 71 8.94 -5.29 -33.21
CA HIS A 71 9.02 -5.45 -34.63
C HIS A 71 10.13 -6.44 -35.01
N TYR A 72 11.32 -6.28 -34.44
CA TYR A 72 12.46 -7.15 -34.70
C TYR A 72 12.14 -8.62 -34.36
N ALA A 73 11.67 -8.88 -33.14
CA ALA A 73 11.41 -10.25 -32.70
C ALA A 73 10.23 -10.91 -33.46
N ARG A 74 9.20 -10.13 -33.81
CA ARG A 74 8.07 -10.65 -34.61
C ARG A 74 8.47 -10.97 -36.06
N ASN A 75 9.29 -10.14 -36.69
CA ASN A 75 9.76 -10.43 -38.04
C ASN A 75 10.53 -11.74 -38.10
N LEU A 76 11.41 -11.99 -37.13
CA LEU A 76 12.13 -13.26 -37.02
C LEU A 76 11.18 -14.44 -36.77
N ALA A 77 10.20 -14.28 -35.89
CA ALA A 77 9.22 -15.34 -35.63
C ALA A 77 8.36 -15.63 -36.89
N GLN A 78 7.94 -14.59 -37.60
CA GLN A 78 7.17 -14.73 -38.85
C GLN A 78 7.98 -15.43 -39.93
N GLN A 79 9.25 -15.06 -40.11
CA GLN A 79 10.15 -15.72 -41.06
C GLN A 79 10.31 -17.22 -40.72
N LEU A 80 10.37 -17.57 -39.43
CA LEU A 80 10.42 -18.97 -39.01
C LEU A 80 9.11 -19.71 -39.28
N VAL A 81 7.95 -19.06 -39.07
CA VAL A 81 6.62 -19.61 -39.36
C VAL A 81 6.45 -19.88 -40.87
N GLU A 82 6.93 -18.97 -41.71
CA GLU A 82 6.91 -19.17 -43.18
C GLU A 82 7.68 -20.42 -43.57
N ILE A 83 8.85 -20.67 -42.99
CA ILE A 83 9.61 -21.91 -43.23
C ILE A 83 8.87 -23.12 -42.66
N GLY A 84 8.29 -23.02 -41.46
CA GLY A 84 7.53 -24.11 -40.81
C GLY A 84 6.26 -24.52 -41.59
N SER A 85 5.71 -23.62 -42.40
CA SER A 85 4.54 -23.92 -43.27
C SER A 85 4.90 -24.65 -44.57
N ASN A 86 6.17 -24.99 -44.81
CA ASN A 86 6.61 -25.65 -46.01
C ASN A 86 6.19 -27.13 -46.05
N HIS A 87 5.38 -27.51 -47.03
CA HIS A 87 4.86 -28.86 -47.19
C HIS A 87 5.95 -29.93 -47.40
N THR A 88 7.05 -29.58 -48.11
CA THR A 88 8.15 -30.50 -48.30
C THR A 88 8.86 -30.83 -47.01
N LEU A 89 9.12 -29.79 -46.16
CA LEU A 89 9.71 -30.00 -44.86
C LEU A 89 8.80 -30.87 -43.94
N ALA A 90 7.49 -30.64 -44.00
CA ALA A 90 6.54 -31.44 -43.24
C ALA A 90 6.55 -32.93 -43.67
N SER A 91 6.65 -33.18 -44.98
CA SER A 91 6.79 -34.54 -45.52
C SER A 91 8.12 -35.21 -45.16
N ASP A 92 9.21 -34.46 -45.23
CA ASP A 92 10.57 -34.96 -44.82
C ASP A 92 10.62 -35.30 -43.33
N LEU A 93 9.97 -34.49 -42.49
CA LEU A 93 9.84 -34.75 -41.07
C LEU A 93 8.99 -36.00 -40.77
N ALA A 94 7.84 -36.12 -41.44
CA ALA A 94 6.96 -37.25 -41.28
C ALA A 94 7.63 -38.59 -41.74
N SER A 95 8.47 -38.55 -42.77
CA SER A 95 9.24 -39.71 -43.27
C SER A 95 10.56 -39.95 -42.49
N GLN A 96 10.92 -39.07 -41.59
CA GLN A 96 12.22 -39.09 -40.87
C GLN A 96 13.44 -39.20 -41.79
N ASN A 97 13.39 -38.51 -42.96
CA ASN A 97 14.46 -38.49 -43.94
C ASN A 97 15.65 -37.64 -43.43
N THR A 98 16.63 -38.27 -42.82
CA THR A 98 17.78 -37.59 -42.22
C THR A 98 18.58 -36.75 -43.20
N ALA A 99 18.80 -37.24 -44.43
CA ALA A 99 19.55 -36.51 -45.45
C ALA A 99 18.80 -35.23 -45.93
N ALA A 100 17.49 -35.28 -46.03
CA ALA A 100 16.68 -34.11 -46.33
C ALA A 100 16.68 -33.12 -45.14
N LEU A 101 16.64 -33.59 -43.88
CA LEU A 101 16.67 -32.75 -42.69
C LEU A 101 18.00 -32.00 -42.54
N ASP A 102 19.12 -32.61 -42.93
CA ASP A 102 20.44 -31.96 -42.95
C ASP A 102 20.45 -30.79 -43.97
N ASN A 103 19.80 -30.97 -45.14
CA ASN A 103 19.66 -29.90 -46.12
C ASN A 103 18.79 -28.74 -45.59
N TRP A 104 17.69 -29.05 -44.89
CA TRP A 104 16.85 -28.07 -44.24
C TRP A 104 17.58 -27.32 -43.12
N GLN A 105 18.41 -27.99 -42.38
CA GLN A 105 19.24 -27.34 -41.37
C GLN A 105 20.25 -26.36 -42.00
N ALA A 106 20.81 -26.70 -43.17
CA ALA A 106 21.66 -25.79 -43.95
C ALA A 106 20.89 -24.59 -44.51
N GLU A 107 19.64 -24.77 -44.93
CA GLU A 107 18.77 -23.69 -45.39
C GLU A 107 18.36 -22.74 -44.27
N LEU A 108 18.02 -23.27 -43.11
CA LEU A 108 17.75 -22.48 -41.91
C LEU A 108 18.95 -21.66 -41.50
N ARG A 109 20.18 -22.22 -41.60
CA ARG A 109 21.41 -21.45 -41.33
C ARG A 109 21.66 -20.32 -42.34
N ARG A 110 21.18 -20.44 -43.56
CA ARG A 110 21.22 -19.33 -44.55
C ARG A 110 20.18 -18.27 -44.23
N SER A 111 18.99 -18.69 -43.78
CA SER A 111 17.89 -17.78 -43.43
C SER A 111 18.16 -17.06 -42.09
N PHE A 112 18.90 -17.69 -41.16
CA PHE A 112 19.29 -17.15 -39.86
C PHE A 112 20.80 -17.21 -39.68
N PRO A 113 21.59 -16.34 -40.33
CA PRO A 113 23.05 -16.43 -40.36
C PRO A 113 23.73 -16.32 -38.99
N SER A 114 23.09 -15.57 -38.05
CA SER A 114 23.56 -15.39 -36.68
C SER A 114 23.14 -16.52 -35.73
N ALA A 115 22.41 -17.52 -36.21
CA ALA A 115 21.90 -18.59 -35.35
C ALA A 115 23.06 -19.37 -34.70
N ILE A 116 22.98 -19.45 -33.37
CA ILE A 116 23.92 -20.22 -32.53
C ILE A 116 23.50 -21.68 -32.40
N ASP A 117 22.20 -21.95 -32.50
CA ASP A 117 21.61 -23.29 -32.45
C ASP A 117 20.41 -23.37 -33.36
N ILE A 118 20.26 -24.49 -34.10
CA ILE A 118 19.11 -24.79 -34.93
C ILE A 118 18.74 -26.25 -34.72
N GLN A 119 17.50 -26.51 -34.35
CA GLN A 119 16.99 -27.84 -34.09
C GLN A 119 15.73 -28.08 -34.92
N ILE A 120 15.69 -29.22 -35.61
CA ILE A 120 14.53 -29.72 -36.33
C ILE A 120 14.15 -31.06 -35.69
N ILE A 121 12.96 -31.13 -35.08
CA ILE A 121 12.55 -32.26 -34.26
C ILE A 121 11.26 -32.87 -34.84
N PRO A 122 11.30 -34.13 -35.31
CA PRO A 122 10.10 -34.84 -35.73
C PRO A 122 9.17 -35.14 -34.53
N VAL A 123 7.85 -35.25 -34.80
CA VAL A 123 6.90 -35.73 -33.79
C VAL A 123 7.27 -37.13 -33.33
N GLY A 124 7.24 -37.39 -32.02
CA GLY A 124 7.58 -38.68 -31.43
C GLY A 124 9.08 -38.92 -31.26
N ALA A 125 9.97 -38.05 -31.75
CA ALA A 125 11.37 -38.14 -31.44
C ALA A 125 11.67 -37.77 -30.00
N ALA A 126 12.73 -38.37 -29.41
CA ALA A 126 13.21 -37.96 -28.11
C ALA A 126 13.67 -36.48 -28.17
N LEU A 127 13.22 -35.67 -27.22
CA LEU A 127 13.71 -34.30 -27.13
C LEU A 127 15.20 -34.30 -26.81
N PRO A 128 15.98 -33.44 -27.50
CA PRO A 128 17.44 -33.42 -27.30
C PRO A 128 17.74 -33.03 -25.85
N ASP A 129 18.80 -33.64 -25.31
CA ASP A 129 19.30 -33.26 -23.99
C ASP A 129 19.86 -31.83 -24.08
N GLN A 130 19.11 -30.90 -23.58
CA GLN A 130 19.44 -29.47 -23.50
C GLN A 130 20.23 -29.15 -22.21
N GLY A 131 20.74 -30.17 -21.50
CA GLY A 131 21.29 -29.99 -20.18
C GLY A 131 20.25 -29.42 -19.21
N ASN A 132 20.59 -28.37 -18.49
CA ASN A 132 19.63 -27.72 -17.55
C ASN A 132 18.74 -26.63 -18.21
N ASN A 133 18.54 -26.63 -19.53
CA ASN A 133 17.76 -25.60 -20.20
C ASN A 133 16.28 -26.01 -20.33
N PHE A 134 15.57 -25.97 -19.20
CA PHE A 134 14.16 -26.32 -19.12
C PHE A 134 13.25 -25.40 -19.97
N ALA A 135 13.65 -24.15 -20.24
CA ALA A 135 12.86 -23.22 -21.03
C ALA A 135 12.85 -23.61 -22.51
N ALA A 136 13.97 -24.06 -23.07
CA ALA A 136 14.03 -24.57 -24.44
C ALA A 136 13.17 -25.83 -24.59
N LEU A 137 13.24 -26.75 -23.63
CA LEU A 137 12.41 -27.95 -23.62
C LEU A 137 10.92 -27.63 -23.47
N ASP A 138 10.54 -26.66 -22.65
CA ASP A 138 9.16 -26.22 -22.51
C ASP A 138 8.64 -25.57 -23.81
N LEU A 139 9.44 -24.72 -24.42
CA LEU A 139 9.12 -24.08 -25.72
C LEU A 139 8.88 -25.14 -26.80
N LEU A 140 9.78 -26.13 -26.91
CA LEU A 140 9.63 -27.24 -27.87
C LEU A 140 8.38 -28.08 -27.60
N ARG A 141 8.09 -28.42 -26.35
CA ARG A 141 6.89 -29.19 -25.99
C ARG A 141 5.61 -28.44 -26.36
N ARG A 142 5.53 -27.15 -26.03
CA ARG A 142 4.38 -26.32 -26.41
C ARG A 142 4.20 -26.25 -27.92
N THR A 143 5.32 -26.10 -28.65
CA THR A 143 5.31 -26.07 -30.12
C THR A 143 4.80 -27.39 -30.70
N LEU A 144 5.28 -28.53 -30.19
CA LEU A 144 4.86 -29.85 -30.65
C LEU A 144 3.40 -30.18 -30.29
N ASN A 145 2.87 -29.55 -29.24
CA ASN A 145 1.46 -29.65 -28.87
C ASN A 145 0.53 -28.73 -29.68
N GLY A 146 1.09 -27.90 -30.57
CA GLY A 146 0.33 -26.94 -31.37
C GLY A 146 -0.02 -25.63 -30.64
N ASP A 147 0.59 -25.39 -29.51
CA ASP A 147 0.41 -24.13 -28.80
C ASP A 147 1.08 -22.98 -29.56
N ALA A 148 0.44 -21.80 -29.61
CA ALA A 148 1.06 -20.61 -30.17
C ALA A 148 2.25 -20.18 -29.30
N THR A 149 3.44 -20.22 -29.87
CA THR A 149 4.68 -19.84 -29.19
C THR A 149 5.10 -18.43 -29.53
N VAL A 150 5.75 -17.77 -28.59
CA VAL A 150 6.32 -16.42 -28.73
C VAL A 150 7.82 -16.48 -28.51
N PRO A 151 8.60 -15.54 -29.05
CA PRO A 151 10.02 -15.44 -28.79
C PRO A 151 10.33 -15.37 -27.28
N GLU A 152 11.28 -16.16 -26.81
CA GLU A 152 11.69 -16.18 -25.40
C GLU A 152 13.20 -15.90 -25.26
N ALA A 153 13.56 -15.00 -24.33
CA ALA A 153 14.96 -14.79 -23.97
C ALA A 153 15.36 -15.76 -22.85
N VAL A 154 16.37 -16.57 -23.10
CA VAL A 154 16.82 -17.64 -22.19
C VAL A 154 18.32 -17.56 -21.99
N LYS A 155 18.78 -17.85 -20.77
CA LYS A 155 20.21 -17.87 -20.46
C LYS A 155 20.76 -19.28 -20.64
N VAL A 156 21.59 -19.47 -21.68
CA VAL A 156 22.26 -20.75 -22.00
C VAL A 156 23.71 -20.63 -21.68
N ALA A 157 24.25 -21.51 -20.84
CA ALA A 157 25.67 -21.49 -20.43
C ALA A 157 26.19 -20.09 -20.00
N GLY A 158 25.34 -19.32 -19.33
CA GLY A 158 25.69 -17.99 -18.84
C GLY A 158 25.43 -16.84 -19.82
N THR A 159 25.11 -17.12 -21.10
CA THR A 159 24.90 -16.14 -22.17
C THR A 159 23.41 -16.08 -22.51
N TRP A 160 22.87 -14.86 -22.69
CA TRP A 160 21.51 -14.68 -23.13
C TRP A 160 21.33 -15.02 -24.63
N SER A 161 20.32 -15.81 -24.94
CA SER A 161 19.94 -16.22 -26.29
C SER A 161 18.45 -16.00 -26.49
N LEU A 162 18.06 -15.61 -27.68
CA LEU A 162 16.66 -15.49 -28.10
C LEU A 162 16.25 -16.81 -28.75
N LEU A 163 15.29 -17.51 -28.18
CA LEU A 163 14.72 -18.73 -28.73
C LEU A 163 13.44 -18.44 -29.48
N LEU A 164 13.36 -18.95 -30.69
CA LEU A 164 12.19 -18.93 -31.56
C LEU A 164 11.81 -20.38 -31.84
N ALA A 165 10.52 -20.72 -31.81
CA ALA A 165 10.08 -22.05 -32.23
C ALA A 165 8.77 -21.96 -33.02
N THR A 166 8.58 -22.85 -33.96
CA THR A 166 7.37 -22.99 -34.75
C THR A 166 7.08 -24.46 -35.02
N ALA A 167 5.78 -24.81 -35.04
CA ALA A 167 5.36 -26.11 -35.49
C ALA A 167 5.50 -26.22 -37.04
N VAL A 168 5.91 -27.40 -37.48
CA VAL A 168 5.88 -27.75 -38.89
C VAL A 168 4.67 -28.63 -39.10
N SER A 169 3.74 -28.15 -39.92
CA SER A 169 2.47 -28.83 -40.15
C SER A 169 2.09 -28.90 -41.60
N SER A 170 1.36 -29.95 -41.93
CA SER A 170 0.71 -30.11 -43.25
C SER A 170 -0.70 -30.68 -43.02
N ASN A 171 -1.71 -30.07 -43.65
CA ASN A 171 -3.09 -30.45 -43.52
C ASN A 171 -3.57 -30.55 -42.06
N ASP A 172 -3.26 -29.53 -41.26
CA ASP A 172 -3.56 -29.44 -39.80
C ASP A 172 -2.97 -30.56 -38.93
N GLN A 173 -2.07 -31.36 -39.48
CA GLN A 173 -1.27 -32.32 -38.68
C GLN A 173 0.15 -31.83 -38.49
N ILE A 174 0.57 -31.78 -37.21
CA ILE A 174 1.93 -31.39 -36.85
C ILE A 174 2.86 -32.58 -37.13
N SER A 175 3.87 -32.36 -37.96
CA SER A 175 4.90 -33.33 -38.33
C SER A 175 6.16 -33.18 -37.49
N GLY A 176 6.36 -32.01 -36.87
CA GLY A 176 7.52 -31.70 -36.06
C GLY A 176 7.56 -30.25 -35.60
N ALA A 177 8.71 -29.85 -35.09
CA ALA A 177 9.00 -28.48 -34.68
C ALA A 177 10.37 -28.03 -35.15
N ILE A 178 10.49 -26.73 -35.40
CA ILE A 178 11.77 -26.06 -35.60
C ILE A 178 12.01 -25.13 -34.44
N MET A 179 13.24 -25.15 -33.91
CA MET A 179 13.70 -24.16 -32.93
C MET A 179 15.00 -23.51 -33.41
N VAL A 180 15.08 -22.20 -33.32
CA VAL A 180 16.27 -21.40 -33.66
C VAL A 180 16.67 -20.56 -32.47
N GLY A 181 17.93 -20.68 -32.03
CA GLY A 181 18.56 -19.86 -31.01
C GLY A 181 19.42 -18.77 -31.65
N LEU A 182 19.14 -17.52 -31.35
CA LEU A 182 19.84 -16.34 -31.84
C LEU A 182 20.54 -15.59 -30.71
N PRO A 183 21.68 -14.94 -30.96
CA PRO A 183 22.33 -14.12 -29.93
C PRO A 183 21.51 -12.84 -29.67
N VAL A 184 21.38 -12.44 -28.42
CA VAL A 184 20.69 -11.19 -28.07
C VAL A 184 21.48 -9.94 -28.49
N SER A 185 22.73 -10.07 -28.85
CA SER A 185 23.57 -9.02 -29.45
C SER A 185 22.94 -8.39 -30.70
N ASP A 186 22.13 -9.13 -31.42
CA ASP A 186 21.46 -8.64 -32.63
C ASP A 186 20.37 -7.62 -32.29
N ILE A 187 19.59 -7.89 -31.22
CA ILE A 187 18.65 -6.91 -30.65
C ILE A 187 19.42 -5.70 -30.12
N GLN A 188 20.52 -5.93 -29.40
CA GLN A 188 21.36 -4.87 -28.86
C GLN A 188 21.87 -3.94 -29.98
N SER A 189 22.34 -4.51 -31.06
CA SER A 189 22.82 -3.78 -32.24
C SER A 189 21.72 -2.96 -32.90
N ALA A 190 20.53 -3.54 -33.03
CA ALA A 190 19.36 -2.84 -33.57
C ALA A 190 18.94 -1.64 -32.72
N LEU A 191 19.03 -1.75 -31.40
CA LEU A 191 18.68 -0.66 -30.46
C LEU A 191 19.79 0.41 -30.35
N ALA A 192 21.03 0.08 -30.66
CA ALA A 192 22.17 0.97 -30.55
C ALA A 192 22.25 2.03 -31.66
N VAL A 193 21.55 1.86 -32.78
CA VAL A 193 21.64 2.73 -33.98
C VAL A 193 20.74 3.98 -33.88
N GLY A 194 19.72 4.00 -33.02
CA GLY A 194 18.70 5.08 -32.96
C GLY A 194 19.12 6.31 -32.14
N PRO A 195 18.33 7.41 -32.23
CA PRO A 195 18.53 8.62 -31.42
C PRO A 195 18.50 8.35 -29.92
N ALA A 196 17.71 7.38 -29.47
CA ALA A 196 17.60 6.98 -28.09
C ALA A 196 18.95 6.54 -27.48
N ALA A 197 19.76 5.79 -28.24
CA ALA A 197 21.06 5.32 -27.75
C ALA A 197 22.09 6.43 -27.48
N ARG A 198 21.88 7.62 -28.06
CA ARG A 198 22.73 8.82 -27.85
C ARG A 198 22.37 9.61 -26.60
N VAL A 199 21.13 9.48 -26.12
CA VAL A 199 20.57 10.30 -25.04
C VAL A 199 20.10 9.47 -23.86
N GLY A 200 20.43 8.19 -23.79
CA GLY A 200 20.06 7.34 -22.70
C GLY A 200 20.45 5.87 -22.88
N VAL A 201 20.00 5.08 -21.93
CA VAL A 201 20.19 3.61 -21.93
C VAL A 201 18.85 2.93 -22.09
N THR A 202 18.78 2.02 -23.04
CA THR A 202 17.63 1.12 -23.25
C THR A 202 17.96 -0.24 -22.66
N GLN A 203 17.13 -0.73 -21.77
CA GLN A 203 17.22 -2.08 -21.23
C GLN A 203 15.96 -2.87 -21.56
N VAL A 204 16.11 -4.10 -22.00
CA VAL A 204 14.99 -5.00 -22.33
C VAL A 204 14.94 -6.11 -21.29
N PHE A 205 13.77 -6.30 -20.74
CA PHE A 205 13.52 -7.29 -19.70
C PHE A 205 12.45 -8.26 -20.20
N GLN A 206 12.62 -9.53 -19.80
CA GLN A 206 11.55 -10.51 -19.83
C GLN A 206 11.14 -10.80 -18.39
N SER A 207 9.85 -10.75 -18.10
CA SER A 207 9.32 -11.09 -16.78
C SER A 207 9.45 -12.59 -16.58
N ALA A 208 10.47 -13.01 -15.84
CA ALA A 208 10.69 -14.42 -15.50
C ALA A 208 9.87 -14.81 -14.27
N ARG A 209 9.36 -16.04 -14.23
CA ARG A 209 8.47 -16.56 -13.18
C ARG A 209 9.10 -16.67 -11.78
N ALA A 210 10.42 -16.51 -11.59
CA ALA A 210 11.07 -16.87 -10.33
C ALA A 210 12.30 -16.02 -9.91
N ALA A 211 12.75 -15.04 -10.67
CA ALA A 211 13.94 -14.25 -10.29
C ALA A 211 13.70 -12.75 -10.49
N ALA A 212 14.44 -11.92 -9.76
CA ALA A 212 14.47 -10.48 -10.01
C ALA A 212 14.76 -10.25 -11.50
N PRO A 213 13.98 -9.42 -12.21
CA PRO A 213 14.12 -9.22 -13.63
C PRO A 213 15.51 -8.63 -13.92
N GLN A 214 16.37 -9.41 -14.59
CA GLN A 214 17.63 -8.92 -15.12
C GLN A 214 17.41 -8.51 -16.58
N PRO A 215 18.01 -7.40 -17.04
CA PRO A 215 17.95 -7.06 -18.45
C PRO A 215 18.72 -8.11 -19.25
N PHE A 216 18.12 -8.64 -20.28
CA PHE A 216 18.79 -9.53 -21.22
C PHE A 216 19.44 -8.77 -22.38
N VAL A 217 19.04 -7.50 -22.60
CA VAL A 217 19.68 -6.56 -23.54
C VAL A 217 19.88 -5.23 -22.83
N SER A 218 21.03 -4.58 -23.06
CA SER A 218 21.31 -3.22 -22.66
C SER A 218 22.01 -2.49 -23.81
N ALA A 219 21.45 -1.39 -24.30
CA ALA A 219 22.00 -0.60 -25.41
C ALA A 219 22.03 0.89 -25.04
N GLY A 220 23.05 1.61 -25.52
CA GLY A 220 23.30 3.02 -25.20
C GLY A 220 24.24 3.19 -24.02
N GLN A 221 24.60 4.44 -23.72
CA GLN A 221 25.48 4.82 -22.60
C GLN A 221 24.96 6.03 -21.87
N ALA A 222 24.90 5.96 -20.54
CA ALA A 222 24.67 7.13 -19.68
C ALA A 222 25.45 6.94 -18.38
N GLN A 223 26.23 7.94 -17.98
CA GLN A 223 26.91 7.96 -16.68
C GLN A 223 25.94 8.32 -15.55
N GLU A 224 24.96 9.15 -15.85
CA GLU A 224 23.88 9.57 -14.95
C GLU A 224 22.55 9.47 -15.69
N THR A 225 21.47 9.16 -14.96
CA THR A 225 20.11 9.13 -15.49
C THR A 225 19.22 10.11 -14.72
N ILE A 226 18.41 10.87 -15.46
CA ILE A 226 17.56 11.94 -14.89
C ILE A 226 16.07 11.61 -14.92
N ALA A 227 15.68 10.67 -15.73
CA ALA A 227 14.30 10.17 -15.83
C ALA A 227 14.33 8.74 -16.37
N THR A 228 13.32 7.97 -16.01
CA THR A 228 13.16 6.59 -16.46
C THR A 228 11.72 6.36 -16.87
N ALA A 229 11.50 5.71 -18.00
CA ALA A 229 10.18 5.28 -18.43
C ALA A 229 10.19 3.79 -18.78
N LYS A 230 9.13 3.10 -18.35
CA LYS A 230 8.90 1.69 -18.64
C LYS A 230 7.76 1.57 -19.63
N LYS A 231 7.93 0.75 -20.68
CA LYS A 231 6.89 0.46 -21.67
C LYS A 231 6.84 -1.03 -21.96
N ALA A 232 5.65 -1.62 -21.91
CA ALA A 232 5.43 -2.99 -22.36
C ALA A 232 5.64 -3.08 -23.88
N THR A 233 6.22 -4.18 -24.33
CA THR A 233 6.29 -4.52 -25.75
C THR A 233 4.98 -5.19 -26.20
N GLN A 234 4.85 -5.48 -27.47
CA GLN A 234 3.75 -6.29 -27.99
C GLN A 234 4.02 -7.81 -27.84
N LEU A 235 5.18 -8.18 -27.30
CA LEU A 235 5.49 -9.55 -26.93
C LEU A 235 5.07 -9.77 -25.47
N PRO A 236 4.35 -10.86 -25.17
CA PRO A 236 3.95 -11.17 -23.81
C PRO A 236 5.16 -11.23 -22.87
N ALA A 237 5.02 -10.70 -21.68
CA ALA A 237 6.04 -10.66 -20.64
C ALA A 237 7.31 -9.82 -20.95
N TRP A 238 7.42 -9.16 -22.09
CA TRP A 238 8.56 -8.31 -22.40
C TRP A 238 8.25 -6.84 -22.15
N HIS A 239 9.21 -6.12 -21.58
CA HIS A 239 9.12 -4.67 -21.44
C HIS A 239 10.48 -4.01 -21.64
N VAL A 240 10.43 -2.78 -22.08
CA VAL A 240 11.58 -1.89 -22.26
C VAL A 240 11.59 -0.86 -21.14
N VAL A 241 12.77 -0.63 -20.58
CA VAL A 241 13.05 0.48 -19.68
C VAL A 241 14.04 1.39 -20.37
N PHE A 242 13.63 2.63 -20.61
CA PHE A 242 14.52 3.67 -21.13
C PHE A 242 14.88 4.63 -20.02
N SER A 243 16.18 4.81 -19.77
CA SER A 243 16.72 5.71 -18.76
C SER A 243 17.43 6.87 -19.47
N ALA A 244 16.84 8.06 -19.38
CA ALA A 244 17.31 9.26 -20.05
C ALA A 244 18.54 9.85 -19.39
N ALA A 245 19.54 10.20 -20.18
CA ALA A 245 20.74 10.93 -19.75
C ALA A 245 20.47 12.46 -19.65
N PRO A 246 21.32 13.23 -19.00
CA PRO A 246 21.14 14.68 -18.83
C PRO A 246 20.93 15.48 -20.13
N GLN A 247 21.44 14.99 -21.26
CA GLN A 247 21.27 15.59 -22.59
C GLN A 247 19.79 15.73 -23.01
N VAL A 248 18.88 14.92 -22.44
CA VAL A 248 17.43 15.07 -22.70
C VAL A 248 16.88 16.38 -22.15
N ARG A 249 17.51 16.99 -21.14
CA ARG A 249 17.15 18.32 -20.65
C ARG A 249 17.33 19.42 -21.71
N ASP A 250 18.29 19.26 -22.62
CA ASP A 250 18.56 20.24 -23.67
C ASP A 250 17.54 20.16 -24.79
N GLN A 251 16.86 19.03 -24.92
CA GLN A 251 15.75 18.84 -25.85
C GLN A 251 14.41 19.37 -25.29
N ALA A 252 14.30 19.49 -23.95
CA ALA A 252 13.11 20.02 -23.31
C ALA A 252 13.05 21.54 -23.45
N GLN A 253 12.17 22.05 -24.31
CA GLN A 253 11.95 23.49 -24.53
C GLN A 253 10.96 24.02 -23.50
N THR A 254 11.34 25.12 -22.84
CA THR A 254 10.43 25.82 -21.92
C THR A 254 10.30 27.27 -22.39
N GLU A 255 9.05 27.70 -22.60
CA GLU A 255 8.80 29.11 -22.91
C GLU A 255 9.01 29.96 -21.66
N LEU A 256 10.04 30.80 -21.68
CA LEU A 256 10.37 31.71 -20.58
C LEU A 256 9.53 33.00 -20.59
N GLY A 257 8.81 33.30 -21.69
CA GLY A 257 7.99 34.49 -21.85
C GLY A 257 6.94 34.68 -20.73
N PRO A 258 6.08 33.65 -20.43
CA PRO A 258 5.09 33.76 -19.36
C PRO A 258 5.71 34.00 -17.98
N PHE A 259 6.84 33.36 -17.68
CA PHE A 259 7.59 33.57 -16.43
C PHE A 259 8.14 34.97 -16.32
N ALA A 260 8.76 35.52 -17.39
CA ALA A 260 9.29 36.87 -17.43
C ALA A 260 8.16 37.89 -17.24
N LEU A 261 7.00 37.69 -17.87
CA LEU A 261 5.83 38.57 -17.69
C LEU A 261 5.31 38.54 -16.26
N ALA A 262 5.14 37.32 -15.67
CA ALA A 262 4.65 37.18 -14.31
C ALA A 262 5.58 37.78 -13.26
N THR A 263 6.89 37.62 -13.41
CA THR A 263 7.90 38.24 -12.52
C THR A 263 7.98 39.74 -12.68
N ALA A 264 7.87 40.25 -13.90
CA ALA A 264 7.81 41.70 -14.17
C ALA A 264 6.56 42.32 -13.51
N THR A 265 5.40 41.68 -13.65
CA THR A 265 4.15 42.14 -13.04
C THR A 265 4.23 42.14 -11.50
N ALA A 266 4.77 41.07 -10.90
CA ALA A 266 4.96 40.97 -9.44
C ALA A 266 5.91 42.07 -8.94
N THR A 267 6.99 42.37 -9.69
CA THR A 267 7.94 43.43 -9.38
C THR A 267 7.30 44.82 -9.42
N VAL A 268 6.49 45.11 -10.45
CA VAL A 268 5.75 46.38 -10.56
C VAL A 268 4.80 46.57 -9.38
N ILE A 269 4.07 45.54 -8.99
CA ILE A 269 3.13 45.59 -7.84
C ILE A 269 3.91 45.91 -6.54
N VAL A 270 5.03 45.25 -6.31
CA VAL A 270 5.84 45.48 -5.10
C VAL A 270 6.42 46.88 -5.11
N VAL A 271 6.91 47.41 -6.25
CA VAL A 271 7.39 48.77 -6.38
C VAL A 271 6.29 49.80 -6.08
N LEU A 272 5.07 49.57 -6.59
CA LEU A 272 3.93 50.45 -6.30
C LEU A 272 3.55 50.43 -4.81
N LEU A 273 3.58 49.26 -4.16
CA LEU A 273 3.35 49.14 -2.73
C LEU A 273 4.43 49.85 -1.91
N VAL A 274 5.70 49.72 -2.30
CA VAL A 274 6.82 50.47 -1.66
C VAL A 274 6.60 51.97 -1.79
N ILE A 275 6.28 52.49 -2.98
CA ILE A 275 5.98 53.90 -3.21
C ILE A 275 4.82 54.37 -2.34
N LEU A 276 3.73 53.54 -2.23
CA LEU A 276 2.58 53.86 -1.39
C LEU A 276 2.96 53.96 0.09
N ILE A 277 3.72 52.97 0.61
CA ILE A 277 4.19 52.95 2.00
C ILE A 277 5.09 54.15 2.31
N VAL A 278 6.02 54.46 1.40
CA VAL A 278 6.90 55.65 1.54
C VAL A 278 6.06 56.93 1.52
N ARG A 279 5.07 57.06 0.61
CA ARG A 279 4.19 58.23 0.58
C ARG A 279 3.34 58.40 1.84
N VAL A 280 2.77 57.31 2.35
CA VAL A 280 2.00 57.32 3.61
C VAL A 280 2.89 57.63 4.80
N GLY A 281 4.10 57.04 4.85
CA GLY A 281 5.09 57.37 5.88
C GLY A 281 5.54 58.81 5.90
N LEU A 282 5.82 59.38 4.72
CA LEU A 282 6.18 60.79 4.56
C LEU A 282 4.99 61.73 4.89
N ARG A 283 3.74 61.36 4.55
CA ARG A 283 2.56 62.17 4.94
C ARG A 283 2.36 62.16 6.45
N ARG A 284 2.50 61.01 7.15
CA ARG A 284 2.45 60.94 8.62
C ARG A 284 3.61 61.75 9.27
N GLY A 285 4.79 61.67 8.71
CA GLY A 285 5.92 62.52 9.15
C GLY A 285 5.66 64.02 9.02
N ARG A 286 5.06 64.45 7.92
CA ARG A 286 4.67 65.85 7.69
C ARG A 286 3.59 66.35 8.63
N GLN A 287 2.62 65.52 8.98
CA GLN A 287 1.54 65.83 9.97
C GLN A 287 2.11 65.99 11.38
N SER A 288 3.06 65.12 11.79
CA SER A 288 3.77 65.27 13.05
C SER A 288 4.63 66.53 13.12
N PHE A 289 5.25 66.96 12.02
CA PHE A 289 6.02 68.24 11.94
C PHE A 289 5.11 69.47 11.90
N ALA A 290 3.90 69.35 11.35
CA ALA A 290 2.90 70.44 11.39
C ALA A 290 2.32 70.66 12.79
N ALA A 291 2.11 69.57 13.53
CA ALA A 291 1.65 69.61 14.94
C ALA A 291 2.72 70.25 15.87
N LEU A 292 4.03 69.99 15.59
CA LEU A 292 5.13 70.59 16.35
C LEU A 292 5.38 72.09 15.99
N ARG A 293 4.74 72.62 14.92
CA ARG A 293 4.90 74.03 14.48
C ARG A 293 3.75 74.92 15.00
N SER A 294 2.71 74.38 15.58
CA SER A 294 1.57 75.13 16.13
C SER A 294 1.76 75.59 17.59
N ASP A 295 2.82 75.13 18.28
CA ASP A 295 3.19 75.64 19.62
C ASP A 295 4.25 76.75 19.50
N LYS A 296 3.85 77.87 19.01
CA LYS A 296 4.58 79.10 19.25
C LYS A 296 4.08 79.80 20.51
N MET A 297 4.88 79.74 21.50
CA MET A 297 4.84 80.46 22.74
C MET A 297 4.42 81.97 22.53
N THR A 298 3.51 82.41 23.38
CA THR A 298 3.50 83.74 23.91
C THR A 298 3.65 83.76 25.43
N PRO A 299 4.42 84.66 26.03
CA PRO A 299 4.80 84.58 27.41
C PRO A 299 3.91 85.34 28.38
N LEU A 300 4.02 84.96 29.66
CA LEU A 300 3.53 85.62 30.88
C LEU A 300 2.06 85.46 31.30
N ASP A 301 1.82 84.77 32.34
CA ASP A 301 1.60 85.31 33.66
C ASP A 301 1.72 84.33 34.79
N TYR A 302 2.48 84.70 35.73
CA TYR A 302 2.71 84.03 37.02
C TYR A 302 1.58 84.53 37.97
N SER A 303 0.84 83.69 38.56
CA SER A 303 0.51 83.76 40.00
C SER A 303 -0.81 83.07 40.38
N ARG A 304 -0.72 82.47 41.53
CA ARG A 304 -1.71 82.03 42.48
C ARG A 304 -2.29 80.58 42.32
N GLN A 305 -1.67 79.79 43.13
CA GLN A 305 -2.04 79.35 44.48
C GLN A 305 -3.17 78.32 44.58
N LEU A 306 -2.76 77.10 45.02
CA LEU A 306 -3.29 76.33 46.16
C LEU A 306 -4.79 76.05 46.21
N ALA A 307 -5.14 74.78 46.07
CA ALA A 307 -5.77 73.94 47.14
C ALA A 307 -6.23 72.58 46.56
N GLU A 308 -5.75 71.54 47.16
CA GLU A 308 -6.36 70.22 47.25
C GLU A 308 -7.66 70.34 48.11
N PRO A 309 -8.49 69.25 48.35
CA PRO A 309 -8.47 67.86 47.86
C PRO A 309 -9.89 67.33 47.57
N ASP A 310 -9.89 65.99 47.38
CA ASP A 310 -10.93 64.96 47.70
C ASP A 310 -11.65 64.30 46.56
N GLU A 311 -11.41 62.99 46.56
CA GLU A 311 -12.10 61.88 45.93
C GLU A 311 -13.63 61.83 46.22
N PRO A 312 -14.48 60.97 45.59
CA PRO A 312 -14.22 59.56 45.25
C PRO A 312 -14.95 59.05 43.97
N ILE A 313 -14.58 57.81 43.67
CA ILE A 313 -15.14 56.86 42.67
C ILE A 313 -16.61 56.52 43.08
N PRO A 314 -17.55 56.25 42.04
CA PRO A 314 -17.99 54.86 41.84
C PRO A 314 -18.32 54.50 40.36
N SER A 315 -17.92 53.26 40.00
CA SER A 315 -18.66 52.05 39.59
C SER A 315 -19.75 52.09 38.52
N VAL A 316 -19.47 51.26 37.52
CA VAL A 316 -20.35 50.23 36.89
C VAL A 316 -21.57 50.62 36.04
N ALA A 317 -21.62 49.94 34.93
CA ALA A 317 -22.74 49.41 34.15
C ALA A 317 -23.18 50.10 32.85
N ASP A 318 -22.94 49.33 31.79
CA ASP A 318 -24.02 48.74 30.93
C ASP A 318 -24.74 49.60 29.92
N LYS A 319 -24.75 49.13 28.75
CA LYS A 319 -25.79 49.07 27.66
C LYS A 319 -25.14 49.26 26.28
N THR A 320 -25.09 48.22 25.51
CA THR A 320 -26.03 47.66 24.48
C THR A 320 -26.68 48.69 23.54
N VAL A 321 -26.87 48.16 22.33
CA VAL A 321 -27.85 48.57 21.28
C VAL A 321 -27.23 49.42 20.14
N ALA A 322 -27.40 49.13 18.91
CA ALA A 322 -28.16 48.36 17.94
C ALA A 322 -27.72 48.85 16.56
N ALA A 323 -27.64 48.00 15.60
CA ALA A 323 -28.64 47.74 14.56
C ALA A 323 -28.82 48.88 13.55
N ASP A 324 -28.81 48.57 12.36
CA ASP A 324 -29.88 48.51 11.35
C ASP A 324 -29.23 48.59 9.93
N THR A 325 -29.66 47.93 8.99
CA THR A 325 -30.83 47.47 8.29
C THR A 325 -30.48 47.55 6.81
N ILE A 326 -30.97 46.78 5.91
CA ILE A 326 -32.19 46.62 5.15
C ILE A 326 -31.87 45.75 3.92
N LEU A 327 -32.62 44.89 3.29
CA LEU A 327 -34.05 44.71 2.89
C LEU A 327 -34.16 43.33 2.23
N SER A 328 -35.10 42.56 2.52
CA SER A 328 -36.51 42.28 2.02
C SER A 328 -36.52 41.48 0.72
N ALA A 329 -37.39 40.57 0.43
CA ALA A 329 -38.84 40.49 0.67
C ALA A 329 -39.35 39.06 0.44
N ASP A 330 -40.35 38.67 1.16
CA ASP A 330 -41.70 38.24 0.83
C ASP A 330 -41.86 36.85 0.21
N THR A 331 -42.76 35.97 0.62
CA THR A 331 -44.20 36.12 1.02
C THR A 331 -44.71 34.81 1.61
N LYS A 332 -45.42 34.88 2.73
CA LYS A 332 -46.82 34.40 3.00
C LYS A 332 -47.14 32.93 2.71
N THR A 333 -47.86 32.20 3.46
CA THR A 333 -49.01 32.29 4.45
C THR A 333 -49.36 30.84 4.74
N ASP A 334 -49.95 30.39 5.72
CA ASP A 334 -50.96 30.57 6.71
C ASP A 334 -51.00 29.32 7.63
N GLU A 335 -51.15 29.62 8.91
CA GLU A 335 -52.25 29.27 9.84
C GLU A 335 -52.67 27.80 9.97
N GLN A 336 -52.78 27.25 11.09
CA GLN A 336 -53.53 27.36 12.34
C GLN A 336 -53.49 25.92 12.95
N LYS A 337 -53.47 25.67 14.14
CA LYS A 337 -54.07 25.95 15.44
C LYS A 337 -53.90 24.76 16.37
N GLU A 338 -53.62 25.10 17.59
CA GLU A 338 -54.13 24.57 18.87
C GLU A 338 -54.12 23.05 19.15
N GLY A 339 -53.60 22.67 20.28
CA GLY A 339 -54.18 22.54 21.61
C GLY A 339 -53.39 21.69 22.56
N ASN A 340 -52.90 22.28 23.52
CA ASN A 340 -53.15 22.17 24.97
C ASN A 340 -52.96 20.82 25.71
N ALA A 341 -52.14 20.94 26.75
CA ALA A 341 -52.35 20.58 28.16
C ALA A 341 -51.96 19.18 28.66
N GLY A 342 -51.25 19.25 29.79
CA GLY A 342 -51.17 18.28 30.87
C GLY A 342 -49.70 17.92 31.19
N GLN A 343 -49.04 18.59 32.01
CA GLN A 343 -48.93 18.71 33.47
C GLN A 343 -48.70 17.37 34.20
N ASP A 344 -47.57 17.40 34.98
CA ASP A 344 -47.28 16.73 36.25
C ASP A 344 -46.68 15.29 36.09
N ASP A 345 -45.59 14.89 36.73
CA ASP A 345 -45.08 15.08 38.07
C ASP A 345 -43.64 14.65 38.25
N ILE A 346 -42.90 15.43 38.96
CA ILE A 346 -41.87 15.31 39.97
C ILE A 346 -41.66 13.90 40.54
N PHE A 347 -40.42 13.44 40.58
CA PHE A 347 -39.83 12.76 41.74
C PHE A 347 -38.30 12.98 41.81
N ASP A 348 -37.94 13.85 42.75
CA ASP A 348 -36.68 13.89 43.47
C ASP A 348 -36.51 12.66 44.32
N LEU A 349 -35.29 12.14 44.44
CA LEU A 349 -34.82 11.46 45.64
C LEU A 349 -33.30 11.56 45.73
N ASP A 350 -32.85 12.32 46.69
CA ASP A 350 -31.53 12.49 47.25
C ASP A 350 -31.08 11.26 48.07
N PRO A 351 -29.76 11.14 48.37
CA PRO A 351 -29.10 9.92 48.84
C PRO A 351 -29.14 9.77 50.39
N PRO A 352 -28.93 8.57 50.90
CA PRO A 352 -28.78 8.41 52.35
C PRO A 352 -27.32 8.52 52.81
N THR A 353 -27.16 9.34 53.84
CA THR A 353 -25.98 9.53 54.69
C THR A 353 -25.96 8.56 55.87
N HIS A 354 -24.72 8.27 56.31
CA HIS A 354 -24.25 8.00 57.66
C HIS A 354 -24.43 6.65 58.36
N GLY A 355 -23.29 6.16 58.87
CA GLY A 355 -23.16 5.23 59.98
C GLY A 355 -21.72 5.23 60.51
N ASP A 356 -21.50 6.07 61.48
CA ASP A 356 -20.26 6.32 62.24
C ASP A 356 -20.07 5.26 63.33
N ASN A 357 -18.82 4.94 63.68
CA ASN A 357 -18.30 4.54 65.02
C ASN A 357 -16.85 4.11 64.80
N GLY A 358 -15.84 4.77 65.29
CA GLY A 358 -15.60 5.24 66.66
C GLY A 358 -14.44 4.40 67.22
N THR A 359 -13.33 4.93 67.46
CA THR A 359 -12.52 5.20 68.62
C THR A 359 -11.03 4.90 68.58
N GLN A 360 -10.28 5.95 68.92
CA GLN A 360 -9.09 6.14 69.76
C GLN A 360 -7.69 5.73 69.20
N SER A 361 -6.93 6.73 68.89
CA SER A 361 -5.86 7.45 69.58
C SER A 361 -4.81 6.58 70.26
N THR A 362 -3.54 6.74 69.86
CA THR A 362 -2.41 7.20 70.68
C THR A 362 -1.14 7.50 69.89
N ALA A 363 -0.69 8.74 70.07
CA ALA A 363 0.66 9.27 70.26
C ALA A 363 1.91 8.66 69.56
N GLY A 364 2.55 9.46 68.79
CA GLY A 364 3.85 10.06 68.78
C GLY A 364 5.11 9.18 69.03
N ALA A 365 5.98 9.19 68.03
CA ALA A 365 7.44 9.21 68.25
C ALA A 365 8.16 9.63 66.91
N SER A 366 9.08 10.50 67.09
CA SER A 366 10.00 11.19 66.26
C SER A 366 10.97 10.26 65.49
N LEU A 367 11.35 10.71 64.30
CA LEU A 367 12.45 10.16 63.44
C LEU A 367 13.83 10.23 64.13
N PRO A 368 14.72 9.30 63.76
CA PRO A 368 16.13 9.64 63.69
C PRO A 368 16.65 9.51 62.21
N SER A 369 17.40 10.53 61.84
CA SER A 369 18.25 10.66 60.67
C SER A 369 19.16 9.43 60.47
N ALA A 370 19.12 8.81 59.31
CA ALA A 370 20.07 7.76 58.91
C ALA A 370 21.02 8.26 57.84
N ALA A 371 22.30 8.01 58.07
CA ALA A 371 23.45 8.33 57.22
C ALA A 371 23.44 7.64 55.85
N PRO A 372 24.19 8.15 54.86
CA PRO A 372 24.14 7.63 53.47
C PRO A 372 24.82 6.26 53.38
N ARG A 373 24.09 5.28 52.83
CA ARG A 373 24.62 3.95 52.47
C ARG A 373 25.43 4.03 51.15
N PRO A 374 26.53 3.26 51.01
CA PRO A 374 27.33 3.25 49.80
C PRO A 374 26.55 2.66 48.61
N ILE A 375 26.67 3.34 47.46
CA ILE A 375 26.14 2.89 46.19
C ILE A 375 26.90 1.64 45.76
N VAL A 376 26.28 0.48 45.89
CA VAL A 376 26.72 -0.76 45.25
C VAL A 376 26.29 -0.66 43.79
N LYS A 377 27.26 -0.56 42.85
CA LYS A 377 27.01 -0.78 41.42
C LYS A 377 26.37 -2.16 41.26
N PRO A 378 25.21 -2.28 40.63
CA PRO A 378 24.71 -3.59 40.23
C PRO A 378 25.67 -4.18 39.22
N ALA A 379 26.06 -5.43 39.40
CA ALA A 379 26.77 -6.25 38.42
C ALA A 379 25.96 -6.22 37.09
N SER A 380 26.67 -6.11 35.99
CA SER A 380 26.10 -6.20 34.65
C SER A 380 25.34 -7.52 34.49
N ALA A 381 24.05 -7.49 34.73
CA ALA A 381 23.15 -8.45 34.11
C ALA A 381 23.18 -8.18 32.61
N SER A 382 23.46 -9.19 31.82
CA SER A 382 23.29 -9.16 30.36
C SER A 382 21.92 -8.55 30.08
N GLU A 383 21.91 -7.40 29.39
CA GLU A 383 20.64 -6.76 29.02
C GLU A 383 19.78 -7.80 28.28
N PRO A 384 18.52 -7.97 28.67
CA PRO A 384 17.63 -8.86 27.95
C PRO A 384 17.57 -8.38 26.50
N ASN A 385 17.50 -9.33 25.55
CA ASN A 385 17.45 -9.09 24.11
C ASN A 385 16.37 -8.03 23.82
N LEU A 386 16.80 -6.79 23.64
CA LEU A 386 15.92 -5.60 23.71
C LEU A 386 14.84 -5.62 22.62
N TRP A 387 15.15 -6.31 21.49
CA TRP A 387 14.28 -6.41 20.33
C TRP A 387 14.26 -7.89 19.86
N PRO A 388 13.36 -8.72 20.43
CA PRO A 388 13.30 -10.15 20.10
C PRO A 388 13.01 -10.33 18.62
N GLU A 389 13.76 -11.18 17.97
CA GLU A 389 13.60 -11.47 16.54
C GLU A 389 12.21 -12.03 16.23
N SER A 390 11.65 -12.77 17.16
CA SER A 390 10.35 -13.41 17.07
C SER A 390 9.19 -12.47 16.77
N VAL A 391 9.29 -11.17 17.09
CA VAL A 391 8.22 -10.20 16.80
C VAL A 391 8.29 -9.62 15.40
N PHE A 392 9.46 -9.67 14.74
CA PHE A 392 9.66 -9.20 13.38
C PHE A 392 9.27 -10.32 12.41
N ARG A 393 8.01 -10.28 11.93
CA ARG A 393 7.46 -11.28 11.02
C ARG A 393 7.78 -10.93 9.56
N ASN A 394 7.31 -11.75 8.63
CA ASN A 394 7.64 -11.59 7.21
C ASN A 394 7.13 -10.28 6.58
N TYR A 395 6.04 -9.68 7.10
CA TYR A 395 5.43 -8.47 6.55
C TYR A 395 4.81 -7.52 7.59
N ASP A 396 4.96 -7.83 8.87
CA ASP A 396 4.52 -6.98 9.99
C ASP A 396 5.40 -7.21 11.23
N ILE A 397 5.16 -6.41 12.26
CA ILE A 397 5.71 -6.64 13.59
C ILE A 397 4.52 -7.02 14.49
N ARG A 398 4.66 -8.13 15.24
CA ARG A 398 3.58 -8.63 16.08
C ARG A 398 4.08 -9.39 17.28
N GLY A 399 3.57 -9.06 18.49
CA GLY A 399 3.97 -9.71 19.73
C GLY A 399 3.01 -9.43 20.87
N LEU A 400 3.34 -9.93 22.08
CA LEU A 400 2.57 -9.72 23.31
C LEU A 400 2.74 -8.27 23.77
N ALA A 401 1.61 -7.54 23.87
CA ALA A 401 1.60 -6.16 24.34
C ALA A 401 2.04 -6.05 25.79
N GLY A 402 2.89 -5.04 26.08
CA GLY A 402 3.46 -4.82 27.40
C GLY A 402 4.61 -5.75 27.78
N GLN A 403 4.89 -6.78 27.02
CA GLN A 403 6.02 -7.69 27.22
C GLN A 403 7.03 -7.60 26.07
N GLU A 404 6.63 -7.92 24.85
CA GLU A 404 7.43 -7.88 23.64
C GLU A 404 7.26 -6.55 22.91
N ILE A 405 6.01 -6.09 22.77
CA ILE A 405 5.64 -4.82 22.16
C ILE A 405 5.32 -3.82 23.27
N THR A 406 6.32 -3.01 23.62
CA THR A 406 6.25 -2.02 24.70
C THR A 406 6.23 -0.59 24.14
N PRO A 407 5.84 0.44 24.92
CA PRO A 407 5.97 1.83 24.49
C PRO A 407 7.41 2.21 24.09
N ARG A 408 8.44 1.68 24.77
CA ARG A 408 9.84 1.88 24.39
C ARG A 408 10.15 1.28 23.02
N PHE A 409 9.65 0.07 22.76
CA PHE A 409 9.76 -0.56 21.44
C PHE A 409 9.14 0.33 20.35
N ALA A 410 7.93 0.83 20.59
CA ALA A 410 7.21 1.70 19.66
C ALA A 410 7.94 3.03 19.42
N GLU A 411 8.52 3.64 20.47
CA GLU A 411 9.29 4.88 20.35
C GLU A 411 10.55 4.68 19.49
N ASP A 412 11.34 3.64 19.76
CA ASP A 412 12.56 3.37 19.00
C ASP A 412 12.24 2.94 17.54
N LEU A 413 11.16 2.19 17.32
CA LEU A 413 10.63 1.91 15.99
C LEU A 413 10.24 3.22 15.28
N GLY A 414 9.60 4.16 15.98
CA GLY A 414 9.26 5.48 15.45
C GLY A 414 10.50 6.27 15.01
N LYS A 415 11.59 6.22 15.79
CA LYS A 415 12.87 6.87 15.44
C LYS A 415 13.47 6.28 14.15
N VAL A 416 13.44 4.96 14.00
CA VAL A 416 13.91 4.28 12.78
C VAL A 416 13.05 4.65 11.57
N LEU A 417 11.73 4.58 11.71
CA LEU A 417 10.80 4.89 10.62
C LEU A 417 10.88 6.35 10.19
N GLY A 418 10.91 7.29 11.14
CA GLY A 418 11.07 8.72 10.85
C GLY A 418 12.37 9.01 10.10
N SER A 419 13.48 8.39 10.52
CA SER A 419 14.77 8.50 9.83
C SER A 419 14.71 7.95 8.41
N ARG A 420 14.02 6.82 8.22
CA ARG A 420 13.88 6.17 6.91
C ARG A 420 13.02 7.00 5.97
N VAL A 421 11.89 7.52 6.44
CA VAL A 421 10.99 8.41 5.68
C VAL A 421 11.75 9.66 5.22
N LEU A 422 12.47 10.32 6.11
CA LEU A 422 13.29 11.49 5.78
C LEU A 422 14.41 11.16 4.78
N SER A 423 15.05 9.99 4.90
CA SER A 423 16.10 9.57 3.96
C SER A 423 15.57 9.28 2.54
N GLN A 424 14.27 8.98 2.41
CA GLN A 424 13.58 8.81 1.13
C GLN A 424 13.09 10.14 0.53
N GLY A 425 13.37 11.26 1.20
CA GLY A 425 12.95 12.59 0.76
C GLY A 425 11.50 12.93 1.07
N GLU A 426 10.82 12.11 1.88
CA GLU A 426 9.51 12.43 2.44
C GLU A 426 9.68 13.27 3.72
N VAL A 427 8.68 14.08 4.05
CA VAL A 427 8.72 14.98 5.22
C VAL A 427 7.74 14.57 6.31
N ALA A 428 6.77 13.71 6.00
CA ALA A 428 5.68 13.36 6.89
C ALA A 428 5.25 11.89 6.74
N ILE A 429 4.71 11.34 7.82
CA ILE A 429 4.15 9.99 7.89
C ILE A 429 2.77 10.03 8.55
N ALA A 430 1.83 9.17 8.08
CA ALA A 430 0.54 8.99 8.71
C ALA A 430 0.58 7.87 9.77
N VAL A 431 -0.12 8.05 10.87
CA VAL A 431 -0.25 7.05 11.94
C VAL A 431 -1.73 6.82 12.22
N GLY A 432 -2.14 5.55 12.21
CA GLY A 432 -3.45 5.10 12.65
C GLY A 432 -3.33 4.02 13.71
N ALA A 433 -4.40 3.78 14.46
CA ALA A 433 -4.43 2.77 15.51
C ALA A 433 -5.77 2.02 15.53
N ASP A 434 -5.74 0.72 15.86
CA ASP A 434 -6.95 -0.08 16.07
C ASP A 434 -7.57 0.13 17.48
N GLY A 435 -8.63 -0.63 17.78
CA GLY A 435 -9.39 -0.53 19.04
C GLY A 435 -8.78 -1.26 20.23
N ARG A 436 -7.60 -1.83 20.17
CA ARG A 436 -6.98 -2.59 21.28
C ARG A 436 -6.61 -1.69 22.44
N ASN A 437 -6.76 -2.18 23.66
CA ASN A 437 -6.46 -1.43 24.88
C ASN A 437 -5.02 -0.92 24.96
N SER A 438 -4.07 -1.58 24.28
CA SER A 438 -2.66 -1.19 24.25
C SER A 438 -2.35 -0.18 23.12
N SER A 439 -3.20 -0.03 22.11
CA SER A 439 -2.95 0.80 20.93
C SER A 439 -2.74 2.29 21.25
N PRO A 440 -3.49 2.94 22.17
CA PRO A 440 -3.26 4.35 22.47
C PRO A 440 -1.86 4.63 23.02
N ALA A 441 -1.36 3.81 23.95
CA ALA A 441 -0.03 3.99 24.53
C ALA A 441 1.09 3.73 23.52
N LEU A 442 0.93 2.73 22.65
CA LEU A 442 1.89 2.39 21.60
C LEU A 442 1.92 3.44 20.50
N SER A 443 0.74 3.94 20.08
CA SER A 443 0.63 5.01 19.09
C SER A 443 1.28 6.31 19.58
N ALA A 444 1.00 6.71 20.83
CA ALA A 444 1.61 7.90 21.42
C ALA A 444 3.15 7.80 21.45
N ALA A 445 3.70 6.66 21.86
CA ALA A 445 5.14 6.43 21.90
C ALA A 445 5.77 6.40 20.48
N LEU A 446 5.12 5.74 19.53
CA LEU A 446 5.53 5.74 18.13
C LEU A 446 5.60 7.15 17.55
N ILE A 447 4.54 7.94 17.76
CA ILE A 447 4.46 9.35 17.33
C ILE A 447 5.59 10.17 17.95
N GLN A 448 5.85 9.99 19.24
CA GLN A 448 6.96 10.68 19.91
C GLN A 448 8.31 10.32 19.28
N GLY A 449 8.53 9.04 18.97
CA GLY A 449 9.74 8.58 18.26
C GLY A 449 9.89 9.23 16.89
N LEU A 450 8.84 9.23 16.08
CA LEU A 450 8.80 9.85 14.75
C LEU A 450 9.14 11.35 14.83
N LEU A 451 8.46 12.10 15.68
CA LEU A 451 8.65 13.54 15.85
C LEU A 451 10.08 13.90 16.29
N SER A 452 10.72 13.04 17.10
CA SER A 452 12.09 13.24 17.57
C SER A 452 13.15 13.20 16.47
N THR A 453 12.82 12.67 15.30
CA THR A 453 13.69 12.63 14.12
C THR A 453 13.60 13.88 13.25
N GLY A 454 12.58 14.71 13.43
CA GLY A 454 12.22 15.82 12.56
C GLY A 454 11.19 15.45 11.48
N CYS A 455 10.67 14.20 11.49
CA CYS A 455 9.59 13.78 10.63
C CYS A 455 8.26 14.32 11.17
N ASP A 456 7.46 14.97 10.31
CA ASP A 456 6.11 15.39 10.66
C ASP A 456 5.18 14.19 10.76
N VAL A 457 4.17 14.27 11.63
CA VAL A 457 3.22 13.19 11.83
C VAL A 457 1.80 13.70 11.60
N ILE A 458 1.04 12.95 10.80
CA ILE A 458 -0.40 13.11 10.68
C ILE A 458 -1.06 11.96 11.45
N ASP A 459 -1.61 12.28 12.62
CA ASP A 459 -2.35 11.34 13.45
C ASP A 459 -3.79 11.23 12.93
N LEU A 460 -4.13 10.05 12.43
CA LEU A 460 -5.47 9.71 11.92
C LEU A 460 -6.40 9.19 13.03
N GLY A 461 -5.85 8.98 14.24
CA GLY A 461 -6.61 8.49 15.39
C GLY A 461 -6.96 7.00 15.28
N GLN A 462 -8.09 6.64 15.90
CA GLN A 462 -8.58 5.26 15.92
C GLN A 462 -9.38 4.98 14.65
N ILE A 463 -8.79 4.19 13.75
CA ILE A 463 -9.35 3.87 12.42
C ILE A 463 -9.03 2.44 12.01
N PRO A 464 -9.79 1.82 11.10
CA PRO A 464 -9.42 0.59 10.40
C PRO A 464 -8.17 0.75 9.52
N THR A 465 -7.44 -0.33 9.32
CA THR A 465 -6.25 -0.39 8.44
C THR A 465 -6.52 0.13 7.01
N PRO A 466 -7.63 -0.18 6.35
CA PRO A 466 -7.95 0.38 5.04
C PRO A 466 -7.96 1.91 4.99
N LEU A 467 -8.42 2.57 6.05
CA LEU A 467 -8.49 4.03 6.08
C LEU A 467 -7.10 4.68 6.16
N LEU A 468 -6.12 4.03 6.82
CA LEU A 468 -4.73 4.45 6.72
C LEU A 468 -4.25 4.38 5.27
N ASN A 469 -4.48 3.24 4.62
CA ASN A 469 -4.09 3.04 3.22
C ASN A 469 -4.75 4.07 2.30
N PHE A 470 -6.05 4.34 2.50
CA PHE A 470 -6.78 5.36 1.76
C PHE A 470 -6.20 6.76 1.97
N ALA A 471 -5.85 7.12 3.21
CA ALA A 471 -5.23 8.40 3.54
C ALA A 471 -3.93 8.64 2.75
N LEU A 472 -3.10 7.61 2.54
CA LEU A 472 -1.87 7.72 1.76
C LEU A 472 -2.12 8.03 0.27
N HIS A 473 -3.31 7.74 -0.25
CA HIS A 473 -3.72 8.10 -1.61
C HIS A 473 -4.38 9.48 -1.70
N GLN A 474 -4.97 9.97 -0.59
CA GLN A 474 -5.65 11.27 -0.55
C GLN A 474 -4.71 12.41 -0.12
N LEU A 475 -3.85 12.18 0.85
CA LEU A 475 -2.97 13.19 1.41
C LEU A 475 -1.76 13.42 0.51
N SER A 476 -1.75 14.52 -0.24
CA SER A 476 -0.77 14.80 -1.30
C SER A 476 0.72 14.82 -0.88
N ARG A 477 1.01 14.94 0.42
CA ARG A 477 2.37 15.04 0.98
C ARG A 477 2.83 13.82 1.75
N VAL A 478 1.99 12.79 1.86
CA VAL A 478 2.24 11.61 2.69
C VAL A 478 2.10 10.36 1.83
N LYS A 479 3.16 9.57 1.75
CA LYS A 479 3.20 8.30 1.02
C LYS A 479 3.56 7.13 1.93
N SER A 480 3.88 7.46 3.18
CA SER A 480 4.28 6.49 4.20
C SER A 480 3.30 6.52 5.36
N GLY A 481 3.00 5.35 5.92
CA GLY A 481 2.09 5.21 7.05
C GLY A 481 2.37 3.99 7.90
N VAL A 482 1.96 4.08 9.16
CA VAL A 482 2.05 3.00 10.15
C VAL A 482 0.70 2.81 10.80
N MET A 483 0.23 1.57 10.82
CA MET A 483 -0.95 1.15 11.57
C MET A 483 -0.53 0.39 12.82
N VAL A 484 -0.97 0.86 13.98
CA VAL A 484 -0.78 0.19 15.26
C VAL A 484 -1.90 -0.83 15.44
N THR A 485 -1.61 -2.09 15.18
CA THR A 485 -2.60 -3.18 15.18
C THR A 485 -1.94 -4.55 15.27
N ALA A 486 -2.68 -5.54 15.75
CA ALA A 486 -2.36 -6.95 15.59
C ALA A 486 -3.43 -7.69 14.78
N SER A 487 -4.24 -6.99 13.97
CA SER A 487 -5.28 -7.54 13.08
C SER A 487 -6.20 -8.51 13.85
N HIS A 488 -6.25 -9.76 13.42
CA HIS A 488 -7.10 -10.82 13.97
C HIS A 488 -6.58 -11.49 15.26
N ASN A 489 -5.40 -11.10 15.77
CA ASN A 489 -4.86 -11.72 17.00
C ASN A 489 -5.69 -11.35 18.24
N PRO A 490 -5.72 -12.21 19.28
CA PRO A 490 -6.39 -11.91 20.54
C PRO A 490 -5.95 -10.59 21.18
N GLY A 491 -6.77 -9.99 22.04
CA GLY A 491 -6.58 -8.65 22.62
C GLY A 491 -5.25 -8.40 23.35
N LYS A 492 -4.60 -9.47 23.86
CA LYS A 492 -3.27 -9.38 24.48
C LYS A 492 -2.09 -9.15 23.51
N TYR A 493 -2.31 -9.25 22.20
CA TYR A 493 -1.31 -8.97 21.17
C TYR A 493 -1.46 -7.54 20.65
N ASN A 494 -0.34 -6.96 20.19
CA ASN A 494 -0.34 -5.77 19.35
C ASN A 494 0.85 -5.80 18.38
N GLY A 495 0.96 -4.78 17.52
CA GLY A 495 2.02 -4.73 16.52
C GLY A 495 1.90 -3.54 15.59
N PHE A 496 2.53 -3.65 14.43
CA PHE A 496 2.63 -2.57 13.45
C PHE A 496 2.60 -3.12 12.02
N LYS A 497 1.73 -2.54 11.18
CA LYS A 497 1.74 -2.71 9.73
C LYS A 497 2.30 -1.45 9.08
N PHE A 498 3.01 -1.60 7.97
CA PHE A 498 3.77 -0.50 7.36
C PHE A 498 3.50 -0.35 5.88
N VAL A 499 3.40 0.89 5.46
CA VAL A 499 3.49 1.30 4.06
C VAL A 499 4.57 2.38 3.97
N LEU A 500 5.60 2.18 3.17
CA LEU A 500 6.65 3.18 2.94
C LEU A 500 6.74 3.49 1.46
N GLY A 501 6.63 4.77 1.10
CA GLY A 501 6.62 5.22 -0.29
C GLY A 501 5.50 4.59 -1.13
N ASN A 502 4.29 4.43 -0.59
CA ASN A 502 3.13 3.73 -1.18
C ASN A 502 3.33 2.21 -1.39
N ARG A 503 4.38 1.61 -0.85
CA ARG A 503 4.66 0.18 -0.96
C ARG A 503 4.54 -0.49 0.40
N ALA A 504 3.78 -1.58 0.50
CA ALA A 504 3.79 -2.43 1.68
C ALA A 504 5.16 -3.11 1.81
N ILE A 505 5.81 -2.99 2.99
CA ILE A 505 7.12 -3.58 3.22
C ILE A 505 7.02 -5.02 3.71
N SER A 506 8.02 -5.84 3.37
CA SER A 506 8.06 -7.26 3.75
C SER A 506 9.48 -7.83 3.64
N GLY A 507 9.69 -9.00 4.25
CA GLY A 507 10.95 -9.74 4.16
C GLY A 507 12.15 -8.93 4.67
N ASP A 508 13.12 -8.70 3.78
CA ASP A 508 14.37 -8.00 4.11
C ASP A 508 14.14 -6.59 4.68
N ASP A 509 13.09 -5.90 4.25
CA ASP A 509 12.75 -4.58 4.79
C ASP A 509 12.42 -4.64 6.30
N ILE A 510 11.68 -5.66 6.74
CA ILE A 510 11.36 -5.87 8.17
C ILE A 510 12.61 -6.25 8.96
N THR A 511 13.45 -7.12 8.40
CA THR A 511 14.74 -7.49 9.00
C THR A 511 15.65 -6.27 9.15
N LEU A 512 15.66 -5.39 8.15
CA LEU A 512 16.44 -4.16 8.17
C LEU A 512 15.93 -3.17 9.24
N LEU A 513 14.61 -3.09 9.49
CA LEU A 513 14.08 -2.28 10.59
C LEU A 513 14.64 -2.74 11.94
N ARG A 514 14.66 -4.06 12.19
CA ARG A 514 15.25 -4.62 13.41
C ARG A 514 16.73 -4.25 13.53
N GLN A 515 17.50 -4.41 12.47
CA GLN A 515 18.92 -4.07 12.48
C GLN A 515 19.14 -2.59 12.78
N GLN A 516 18.36 -1.69 12.17
CA GLN A 516 18.43 -0.25 12.41
C GLN A 516 18.07 0.11 13.85
N MET A 517 17.09 -0.60 14.46
CA MET A 517 16.77 -0.44 15.88
C MET A 517 17.93 -0.87 16.78
N LEU A 518 18.64 -1.96 16.44
CA LEU A 518 19.81 -2.46 17.17
C LEU A 518 21.01 -1.51 17.03
N ASP A 519 21.20 -0.92 15.86
CA ASP A 519 22.29 0.03 15.60
C ASP A 519 22.14 1.33 16.40
N GLY A 520 20.93 1.69 16.84
CA GLY A 520 20.67 2.86 17.67
C GLY A 520 21.02 4.19 17.00
N LYS A 521 21.03 4.22 15.65
CA LYS A 521 21.39 5.39 14.85
C LYS A 521 20.18 5.91 14.10
N TRP A 522 19.71 7.09 14.44
CA TRP A 522 18.59 7.77 13.82
C TRP A 522 18.80 9.26 13.68
N ALA A 523 18.03 9.87 12.79
CA ALA A 523 18.01 11.31 12.61
C ALA A 523 17.57 12.02 13.90
N GLN A 524 18.01 13.25 14.08
CA GLN A 524 17.65 14.11 15.21
C GLN A 524 16.96 15.37 14.66
N GLY A 525 15.82 15.70 15.21
CA GLY A 525 15.07 16.86 14.77
C GLY A 525 13.83 17.12 15.63
N LYS A 526 12.95 17.98 15.13
CA LYS A 526 11.67 18.29 15.77
C LYS A 526 10.61 18.38 14.69
N GLY A 527 9.84 17.31 14.53
CA GLY A 527 8.68 17.24 13.66
C GLY A 527 7.46 17.92 14.26
N GLN A 528 6.44 18.11 13.45
CA GLN A 528 5.14 18.67 13.83
C GLN A 528 4.08 17.58 13.84
N LEU A 529 3.23 17.60 14.88
CA LEU A 529 2.06 16.74 14.96
C LEU A 529 0.84 17.50 14.45
N SER A 530 0.09 16.87 13.55
CA SER A 530 -1.23 17.32 13.13
C SER A 530 -2.22 16.18 13.23
N GLN A 531 -3.50 16.48 13.43
CA GLN A 531 -4.58 15.49 13.43
C GLN A 531 -5.41 15.65 12.16
N HIS A 532 -5.86 14.54 11.59
CA HIS A 532 -6.73 14.54 10.43
C HIS A 532 -7.73 13.39 10.50
N SER A 533 -9.03 13.70 10.39
CA SER A 533 -10.06 12.66 10.29
C SER A 533 -10.32 12.31 8.85
N ILE A 534 -9.93 11.12 8.44
CA ILE A 534 -10.10 10.63 7.05
C ILE A 534 -11.47 9.94 6.80
N VAL A 535 -12.26 9.70 7.85
CA VAL A 535 -13.48 8.88 7.79
C VAL A 535 -14.51 9.44 6.81
N ALA A 536 -14.77 10.76 6.87
CA ALA A 536 -15.75 11.38 5.97
C ALA A 536 -15.31 11.31 4.49
N GLU A 537 -14.03 11.49 4.22
CA GLU A 537 -13.46 11.42 2.88
C GLU A 537 -13.52 9.98 2.32
N TYR A 538 -13.18 9.00 3.15
CA TYR A 538 -13.30 7.59 2.81
C TYR A 538 -14.75 7.21 2.51
N THR A 539 -15.68 7.54 3.39
CA THR A 539 -17.12 7.27 3.21
C THR A 539 -17.62 7.90 1.93
N ALA A 540 -17.31 9.17 1.68
CA ALA A 540 -17.71 9.88 0.46
C ALA A 540 -17.12 9.23 -0.80
N ALA A 541 -15.87 8.75 -0.75
CA ALA A 541 -15.22 8.07 -1.87
C ALA A 541 -15.89 6.73 -2.18
N VAL A 542 -16.23 5.92 -1.17
CA VAL A 542 -16.96 4.65 -1.34
C VAL A 542 -18.35 4.90 -1.91
N LEU A 543 -19.11 5.85 -1.33
CA LEU A 543 -20.46 6.20 -1.79
C LEU A 543 -20.48 6.76 -3.22
N LYS A 544 -19.40 7.40 -3.65
CA LYS A 544 -19.27 7.89 -5.02
C LYS A 544 -18.98 6.78 -6.02
N ASP A 545 -18.23 5.76 -5.59
CA ASP A 545 -17.77 4.67 -6.48
C ASP A 545 -18.80 3.55 -6.58
N VAL A 546 -19.42 3.18 -5.48
CA VAL A 546 -20.32 2.03 -5.37
C VAL A 546 -21.76 2.45 -5.67
N THR A 547 -22.44 1.68 -6.52
CA THR A 547 -23.87 1.91 -6.84
C THR A 547 -24.73 1.73 -5.59
N PRO A 548 -25.68 2.64 -5.30
CA PRO A 548 -26.59 2.50 -4.18
C PRO A 548 -27.33 1.16 -4.16
N VAL A 549 -27.46 0.59 -2.98
CA VAL A 549 -28.06 -0.73 -2.76
C VAL A 549 -29.55 -0.57 -2.42
N ALA A 550 -30.42 -1.33 -3.06
CA ALA A 550 -31.84 -1.24 -2.82
C ALA A 550 -32.25 -2.06 -1.58
N ASN A 551 -32.38 -1.42 -0.42
CA ASN A 551 -33.07 -1.92 0.78
C ASN A 551 -32.75 -3.38 1.17
N LEU A 552 -31.46 -3.75 1.14
CA LEU A 552 -30.97 -5.08 1.46
C LEU A 552 -30.75 -5.17 2.97
N HIS A 553 -31.35 -6.15 3.62
CA HIS A 553 -31.15 -6.41 5.05
C HIS A 553 -29.95 -7.33 5.24
N LEU A 554 -28.98 -6.90 6.06
CA LEU A 554 -27.79 -7.68 6.39
C LEU A 554 -27.49 -7.64 7.89
N VAL A 555 -26.80 -8.68 8.37
CA VAL A 555 -26.17 -8.69 9.70
C VAL A 555 -24.68 -8.42 9.51
N LEU A 556 -24.15 -7.43 10.25
CA LEU A 556 -22.73 -7.07 10.22
C LEU A 556 -22.08 -7.42 11.55
N ASP A 557 -21.10 -8.32 11.52
CA ASP A 557 -20.28 -8.68 12.66
C ASP A 557 -18.90 -8.04 12.53
N CYS A 558 -18.53 -7.17 13.47
CA CYS A 558 -17.21 -6.54 13.52
C CYS A 558 -16.31 -7.11 14.63
N ALA A 559 -16.71 -8.17 15.30
CA ALA A 559 -15.95 -8.82 16.38
C ALA A 559 -15.42 -7.85 17.45
N ASN A 560 -16.15 -6.80 17.78
CA ASN A 560 -15.73 -5.67 18.63
C ASN A 560 -14.47 -4.92 18.09
N GLY A 561 -14.15 -5.08 16.81
CA GLY A 561 -13.05 -4.41 16.14
C GLY A 561 -13.35 -2.95 15.80
N VAL A 562 -12.31 -2.24 15.34
CA VAL A 562 -12.34 -0.81 15.06
C VAL A 562 -13.23 -0.41 13.87
N ALA A 563 -13.64 -1.37 13.05
CA ALA A 563 -14.45 -1.13 11.84
C ALA A 563 -15.90 -0.75 12.13
N GLY A 564 -16.49 -1.22 13.23
CA GLY A 564 -17.93 -1.11 13.53
C GLY A 564 -18.50 0.30 13.41
N PRO A 565 -17.94 1.31 14.10
CA PRO A 565 -18.44 2.71 14.04
C PRO A 565 -18.42 3.35 12.65
N ILE A 566 -17.69 2.76 11.71
CA ILE A 566 -17.53 3.27 10.33
C ILE A 566 -18.32 2.42 9.35
N ALA A 567 -18.27 1.10 9.48
CA ALA A 567 -18.91 0.17 8.57
C ALA A 567 -20.44 0.23 8.66
N VAL A 568 -21.01 0.33 9.88
CA VAL A 568 -22.47 0.43 10.05
C VAL A 568 -23.02 1.65 9.31
N PRO A 569 -22.62 2.90 9.60
CA PRO A 569 -23.17 4.08 8.91
C PRO A 569 -22.81 4.11 7.43
N LEU A 570 -21.67 3.54 6.99
CA LEU A 570 -21.32 3.44 5.58
C LEU A 570 -22.32 2.56 4.82
N LEU A 571 -22.65 1.38 5.33
CA LEU A 571 -23.55 0.44 4.68
C LEU A 571 -25.00 0.93 4.74
N GLU A 572 -25.40 1.61 5.80
CA GLU A 572 -26.70 2.31 5.89
C GLU A 572 -26.79 3.43 4.85
N ALA A 573 -25.73 4.23 4.67
CA ALA A 573 -25.67 5.28 3.66
C ALA A 573 -25.71 4.75 2.23
N LEU A 574 -25.27 3.50 1.99
CA LEU A 574 -25.43 2.81 0.72
C LEU A 574 -26.88 2.36 0.46
N GLY A 575 -27.75 2.39 1.48
CA GLY A 575 -29.17 1.99 1.37
C GLY A 575 -29.51 0.66 2.01
N CYS A 576 -28.61 0.07 2.78
CA CYS A 576 -28.86 -1.20 3.47
C CYS A 576 -29.60 -1.00 4.80
N GLN A 577 -30.35 -2.01 5.22
CA GLN A 577 -30.78 -2.18 6.58
C GLN A 577 -29.74 -3.02 7.33
N VAL A 578 -28.98 -2.41 8.24
CA VAL A 578 -27.91 -3.09 8.95
C VAL A 578 -28.38 -3.53 10.34
N SER A 579 -28.21 -4.81 10.66
CA SER A 579 -28.33 -5.34 12.03
C SER A 579 -26.91 -5.51 12.60
N PRO A 580 -26.45 -4.61 13.47
CA PRO A 580 -25.12 -4.67 14.02
C PRO A 580 -24.96 -5.82 15.02
N LEU A 581 -23.87 -6.58 14.90
CA LEU A 581 -23.44 -7.63 15.82
C LEU A 581 -22.00 -7.33 16.22
N TYR A 582 -21.76 -7.09 17.50
CA TYR A 582 -20.44 -6.78 18.06
C TYR A 582 -19.71 -5.65 17.33
N CYS A 583 -20.45 -4.58 16.95
CA CYS A 583 -19.95 -3.42 16.23
C CYS A 583 -19.43 -2.29 17.14
N GLU A 584 -19.59 -2.42 18.46
CA GLU A 584 -18.97 -1.53 19.43
C GLU A 584 -17.50 -1.93 19.66
N VAL A 585 -16.61 -0.93 19.69
CA VAL A 585 -15.18 -1.18 19.84
C VAL A 585 -14.86 -1.60 21.27
N ASP A 586 -14.33 -2.82 21.45
CA ASP A 586 -13.80 -3.31 22.74
C ASP A 586 -12.50 -4.10 22.50
N GLY A 587 -11.38 -3.52 22.96
CA GLY A 587 -10.05 -4.12 22.79
C GLY A 587 -9.82 -5.43 23.55
N ASN A 588 -10.79 -5.91 24.35
CA ASN A 588 -10.78 -7.22 24.98
C ASN A 588 -11.36 -8.31 24.07
N PHE A 589 -12.14 -7.95 23.03
CA PHE A 589 -12.86 -8.88 22.16
C PHE A 589 -13.69 -9.90 22.95
N PRO A 590 -14.69 -9.46 23.76
CA PRO A 590 -15.33 -10.29 24.78
C PRO A 590 -16.23 -11.40 24.21
N ASN A 591 -16.69 -11.24 22.97
CA ASN A 591 -17.66 -12.17 22.37
C ASN A 591 -16.96 -13.33 21.66
N HIS A 592 -16.05 -13.03 20.76
CA HIS A 592 -15.16 -14.00 20.11
C HIS A 592 -13.88 -13.32 19.64
N ALA A 593 -12.84 -14.09 19.34
CA ALA A 593 -11.62 -13.54 18.77
C ALA A 593 -11.91 -12.91 17.38
N PRO A 594 -11.25 -11.79 17.02
CA PRO A 594 -11.59 -11.03 15.82
C PRO A 594 -11.02 -11.66 14.54
N ASP A 595 -11.22 -12.95 14.35
CA ASP A 595 -10.77 -13.73 13.20
C ASP A 595 -11.95 -14.42 12.51
N PRO A 596 -12.47 -13.86 11.41
CA PRO A 596 -13.62 -14.41 10.71
C PRO A 596 -13.28 -15.66 9.89
N THR A 597 -12.02 -16.09 9.82
CA THR A 597 -11.63 -17.32 9.11
C THR A 597 -11.85 -18.59 9.95
N VAL A 598 -12.18 -18.42 11.22
CA VAL A 598 -12.49 -19.54 12.14
C VAL A 598 -13.99 -19.76 12.18
N PRO A 599 -14.51 -20.93 11.72
CA PRO A 599 -15.96 -21.18 11.64
C PRO A 599 -16.73 -20.97 12.94
N ALA A 600 -16.10 -21.29 14.08
CA ALA A 600 -16.72 -21.11 15.40
C ALA A 600 -17.00 -19.63 15.73
N HIS A 601 -16.24 -18.71 15.20
CA HIS A 601 -16.43 -17.26 15.41
C HIS A 601 -17.62 -16.71 14.60
N LEU A 602 -18.11 -17.45 13.61
CA LEU A 602 -19.25 -17.06 12.78
C LEU A 602 -20.58 -17.62 13.28
N ALA A 603 -20.58 -18.38 14.38
CA ALA A 603 -21.78 -19.08 14.86
C ALA A 603 -22.93 -18.11 15.21
N ASP A 604 -22.63 -17.01 15.89
CA ASP A 604 -23.62 -16.00 16.27
C ASP A 604 -24.12 -15.24 15.05
N LEU A 605 -23.22 -14.89 14.12
CA LEU A 605 -23.58 -14.28 12.83
C LEU A 605 -24.55 -15.17 12.05
N ILE A 606 -24.24 -16.47 11.90
CA ILE A 606 -25.11 -17.46 11.21
C ILE A 606 -26.48 -17.55 11.91
N THR A 607 -26.47 -17.58 13.23
CA THR A 607 -27.70 -17.66 14.02
C THR A 607 -28.56 -16.40 13.82
N MET A 608 -27.95 -15.22 13.87
CA MET A 608 -28.64 -13.95 13.72
C MET A 608 -29.19 -13.73 12.30
N VAL A 609 -28.41 -14.10 11.27
CA VAL A 609 -28.85 -14.09 9.86
C VAL A 609 -30.11 -14.91 9.68
N LYS A 610 -30.14 -16.14 10.17
CA LYS A 610 -31.29 -17.03 10.07
C LYS A 610 -32.50 -16.54 10.89
N HIS A 611 -32.27 -16.09 12.12
CA HIS A 611 -33.31 -15.60 13.00
C HIS A 611 -34.02 -14.36 12.45
N GLN A 612 -33.22 -13.39 11.95
CA GLN A 612 -33.74 -12.14 11.38
C GLN A 612 -34.16 -12.25 9.91
N LYS A 613 -33.93 -13.41 9.28
CA LYS A 613 -34.14 -13.64 7.85
C LYS A 613 -33.42 -12.57 7.00
N ALA A 614 -32.19 -12.23 7.40
CA ALA A 614 -31.37 -11.30 6.64
C ALA A 614 -30.93 -11.93 5.31
N ALA A 615 -30.71 -11.11 4.30
CA ALA A 615 -30.29 -11.57 2.98
C ALA A 615 -28.86 -12.16 3.02
N LEU A 616 -28.04 -11.67 3.94
CA LEU A 616 -26.68 -12.19 4.17
C LEU A 616 -26.14 -11.70 5.52
N GLY A 617 -25.04 -12.32 5.93
CA GLY A 617 -24.16 -11.84 6.99
C GLY A 617 -22.80 -11.47 6.45
N ILE A 618 -22.17 -10.44 7.04
CA ILE A 618 -20.81 -10.02 6.77
C ILE A 618 -20.03 -10.01 8.07
N ALA A 619 -18.85 -10.63 8.09
CA ALA A 619 -17.90 -10.58 9.20
C ALA A 619 -16.62 -9.89 8.79
N LEU A 620 -16.16 -8.93 9.61
CA LEU A 620 -14.90 -8.22 9.46
C LEU A 620 -13.94 -8.62 10.59
N ASP A 621 -12.62 -8.51 10.35
CA ASP A 621 -11.64 -8.77 11.38
C ASP A 621 -11.35 -7.52 12.26
N GLY A 622 -10.44 -7.65 13.22
CA GLY A 622 -10.22 -6.64 14.26
C GLY A 622 -9.79 -5.27 13.78
N ASP A 623 -9.11 -5.17 12.64
CA ASP A 623 -8.69 -3.91 12.01
C ASP A 623 -9.34 -3.67 10.63
N GLY A 624 -10.33 -4.50 10.26
CA GLY A 624 -11.24 -4.25 9.16
C GLY A 624 -10.67 -4.43 7.76
N ASP A 625 -9.54 -5.10 7.60
CA ASP A 625 -8.94 -5.34 6.30
C ASP A 625 -9.30 -6.70 5.68
N ARG A 626 -10.12 -7.53 6.41
CA ARG A 626 -10.60 -8.82 5.95
C ARG A 626 -12.10 -8.92 6.00
N ILE A 627 -12.63 -9.76 5.11
CA ILE A 627 -14.06 -10.05 5.00
C ILE A 627 -14.32 -11.55 4.84
N VAL A 628 -15.37 -12.03 5.49
CA VAL A 628 -16.04 -13.30 5.23
C VAL A 628 -17.53 -13.04 5.13
N ALA A 629 -18.23 -13.75 4.26
CA ALA A 629 -19.68 -13.62 4.13
C ALA A 629 -20.42 -14.90 4.53
N VAL A 630 -21.69 -14.74 4.89
CA VAL A 630 -22.61 -15.84 5.22
C VAL A 630 -23.87 -15.63 4.40
N THR A 631 -24.36 -16.68 3.73
CA THR A 631 -25.60 -16.61 2.95
C THR A 631 -26.85 -16.58 3.85
N ALA A 632 -28.01 -16.29 3.30
CA ALA A 632 -29.30 -16.31 4.01
C ALA A 632 -29.61 -17.69 4.63
N THR A 633 -29.13 -18.76 4.01
CA THR A 633 -29.25 -20.12 4.53
C THR A 633 -28.24 -20.48 5.62
N GLY A 634 -27.25 -19.60 5.85
CA GLY A 634 -26.21 -19.76 6.85
C GLY A 634 -24.98 -20.53 6.35
N GLN A 635 -24.80 -20.64 5.04
CA GLN A 635 -23.59 -21.18 4.44
C GLN A 635 -22.48 -20.12 4.53
N ILE A 636 -21.30 -20.50 4.98
CA ILE A 636 -20.12 -19.63 4.97
C ILE A 636 -19.60 -19.56 3.53
N VAL A 637 -19.40 -18.35 3.05
CA VAL A 637 -18.76 -18.05 1.75
C VAL A 637 -17.35 -17.59 2.02
N TRP A 638 -16.40 -18.44 1.72
CA TRP A 638 -15.00 -18.18 1.98
C TRP A 638 -14.43 -17.09 1.08
N PRO A 639 -13.38 -16.38 1.49
CA PRO A 639 -12.82 -15.26 0.72
C PRO A 639 -12.36 -15.62 -0.70
N ASP A 640 -11.88 -16.84 -0.92
CA ASP A 640 -11.51 -17.31 -2.25
C ASP A 640 -12.74 -17.56 -3.15
N GLU A 641 -13.91 -17.90 -2.57
CA GLU A 641 -15.19 -17.95 -3.27
C GLU A 641 -15.73 -16.54 -3.56
N LEU A 642 -15.60 -15.60 -2.59
CA LEU A 642 -15.90 -14.19 -2.83
C LEU A 642 -15.04 -13.63 -3.97
N LEU A 643 -13.74 -13.98 -4.00
CA LEU A 643 -12.85 -13.59 -5.09
C LEU A 643 -13.33 -14.15 -6.44
N MET A 644 -13.87 -15.38 -6.48
CA MET A 644 -14.46 -15.94 -7.69
C MET A 644 -15.69 -15.15 -8.15
N VAL A 645 -16.55 -14.76 -7.20
CA VAL A 645 -17.73 -13.91 -7.48
C VAL A 645 -17.32 -12.58 -8.08
N PHE A 646 -16.35 -11.88 -7.49
CA PHE A 646 -15.87 -10.60 -7.98
C PHE A 646 -15.10 -10.71 -9.30
N ALA A 647 -14.23 -11.72 -9.44
CA ALA A 647 -13.44 -11.92 -10.65
C ALA A 647 -14.33 -12.10 -11.88
N ARG A 648 -15.45 -12.83 -11.74
CA ARG A 648 -16.45 -13.06 -12.79
C ARG A 648 -16.99 -11.75 -13.38
N ASP A 649 -17.20 -10.72 -12.54
CA ASP A 649 -17.71 -9.42 -12.98
C ASP A 649 -16.61 -8.48 -13.48
N ILE A 650 -15.48 -8.49 -12.81
CA ILE A 650 -14.36 -7.63 -13.16
C ILE A 650 -13.76 -8.04 -14.50
N LEU A 651 -13.59 -9.34 -14.75
CA LEU A 651 -13.03 -9.85 -16.01
C LEU A 651 -13.89 -9.53 -17.23
N LYS A 652 -15.22 -9.35 -17.08
CA LYS A 652 -16.07 -8.86 -18.18
C LYS A 652 -15.68 -7.47 -18.66
N ARG A 653 -15.21 -6.63 -17.73
CA ARG A 653 -14.73 -5.27 -18.02
C ARG A 653 -13.25 -5.22 -18.37
N HIS A 654 -12.47 -6.19 -17.90
CA HIS A 654 -11.03 -6.30 -18.06
C HIS A 654 -10.62 -7.65 -18.68
N PRO A 655 -11.02 -7.96 -19.92
CA PRO A 655 -10.66 -9.22 -20.55
C PRO A 655 -9.13 -9.33 -20.69
N GLY A 656 -8.60 -10.52 -20.44
CA GLY A 656 -7.16 -10.79 -20.46
C GLY A 656 -6.39 -10.34 -19.22
N ALA A 657 -7.06 -9.77 -18.21
CA ALA A 657 -6.41 -9.29 -17.01
C ALA A 657 -5.96 -10.42 -16.07
N ASP A 658 -4.95 -10.13 -15.27
CA ASP A 658 -4.49 -11.01 -14.21
C ASP A 658 -5.48 -10.98 -13.03
N VAL A 659 -5.71 -12.13 -12.39
CA VAL A 659 -6.34 -12.25 -11.08
C VAL A 659 -5.31 -12.89 -10.15
N VAL A 660 -4.87 -12.14 -9.15
CA VAL A 660 -3.83 -12.57 -8.20
C VAL A 660 -4.46 -13.23 -6.99
N TYR A 661 -4.01 -14.42 -6.61
CA TYR A 661 -4.52 -15.12 -5.43
C TYR A 661 -3.41 -15.95 -4.76
N ASP A 662 -3.60 -16.23 -3.47
CA ASP A 662 -2.58 -16.94 -2.69
C ASP A 662 -2.63 -18.47 -2.90
N VAL A 663 -1.54 -19.14 -2.48
CA VAL A 663 -1.41 -20.61 -2.61
C VAL A 663 -2.46 -21.39 -1.81
N LYS A 664 -3.12 -20.76 -0.82
CA LYS A 664 -4.18 -21.39 -0.02
C LYS A 664 -5.53 -21.39 -0.71
N SER A 665 -5.71 -20.57 -1.73
CA SER A 665 -6.98 -20.42 -2.42
C SER A 665 -7.37 -21.66 -3.23
N THR A 666 -8.68 -21.80 -3.46
CA THR A 666 -9.28 -22.88 -4.22
C THR A 666 -8.71 -22.99 -5.64
N ARG A 667 -8.52 -24.22 -6.11
CA ARG A 667 -8.09 -24.48 -7.51
C ARG A 667 -9.14 -24.05 -8.53
N ARG A 668 -10.42 -23.94 -8.12
CA ARG A 668 -11.52 -23.48 -8.98
C ARG A 668 -11.30 -22.08 -9.57
N LEU A 669 -10.49 -21.24 -8.90
CA LEU A 669 -10.07 -19.94 -9.43
C LEU A 669 -9.36 -20.06 -10.78
N ASN A 670 -8.55 -21.10 -11.00
CA ASN A 670 -7.88 -21.33 -12.28
C ASN A 670 -8.89 -21.48 -13.42
N SER A 671 -9.83 -22.41 -13.26
CA SER A 671 -10.85 -22.70 -14.27
C SER A 671 -11.77 -21.51 -14.50
N LEU A 672 -12.22 -20.85 -13.41
CA LEU A 672 -13.12 -19.71 -13.50
C LEU A 672 -12.45 -18.52 -14.19
N VAL A 673 -11.27 -18.13 -13.74
CA VAL A 673 -10.55 -16.98 -14.30
C VAL A 673 -10.22 -17.20 -15.79
N ALA A 674 -9.73 -18.39 -16.14
CA ALA A 674 -9.46 -18.75 -17.53
C ALA A 674 -10.76 -18.79 -18.38
N GLY A 675 -11.85 -19.33 -17.83
CA GLY A 675 -13.16 -19.39 -18.48
C GLY A 675 -13.77 -18.01 -18.78
N TYR A 676 -13.45 -17.00 -17.98
CA TYR A 676 -13.83 -15.60 -18.21
C TYR A 676 -12.77 -14.81 -18.99
N GLY A 677 -11.78 -15.49 -19.58
CA GLY A 677 -10.76 -14.88 -20.43
C GLY A 677 -9.68 -14.11 -19.67
N GLY A 678 -9.54 -14.32 -18.35
CA GLY A 678 -8.47 -13.76 -17.54
C GLY A 678 -7.28 -14.69 -17.39
N ARG A 679 -6.23 -14.23 -16.71
CA ARG A 679 -5.04 -15.02 -16.35
C ARG A 679 -4.99 -15.26 -14.85
N PRO A 680 -5.10 -16.52 -14.39
CA PRO A 680 -4.94 -16.85 -12.98
C PRO A 680 -3.47 -16.76 -12.56
N VAL A 681 -3.17 -15.96 -11.52
CA VAL A 681 -1.82 -15.76 -11.01
C VAL A 681 -1.75 -16.16 -9.55
N MET A 682 -1.32 -17.41 -9.30
CA MET A 682 -1.08 -17.89 -7.94
C MET A 682 0.20 -17.25 -7.39
N TRP A 683 0.17 -16.77 -6.15
CA TRP A 683 1.29 -16.10 -5.50
C TRP A 683 1.46 -16.57 -4.05
N ARG A 684 2.54 -16.12 -3.40
CA ARG A 684 2.78 -16.40 -1.99
C ARG A 684 1.77 -15.69 -1.09
N THR A 685 1.39 -16.32 0.01
CA THR A 685 0.49 -15.76 1.03
C THR A 685 1.13 -14.57 1.75
N GLY A 686 0.34 -13.55 2.02
CA GLY A 686 0.67 -12.35 2.78
C GLY A 686 0.20 -11.10 2.07
N HIS A 687 -0.59 -10.29 2.78
CA HIS A 687 -1.22 -9.08 2.23
C HIS A 687 -0.22 -8.16 1.51
N ALA A 688 0.98 -7.98 2.07
CA ALA A 688 2.02 -7.18 1.43
C ALA A 688 2.52 -7.81 0.11
N HIS A 689 2.61 -9.14 0.04
CA HIS A 689 3.04 -9.85 -1.17
C HIS A 689 2.02 -9.77 -2.28
N ILE A 690 0.73 -9.97 -1.95
CA ILE A 690 -0.38 -9.88 -2.93
C ILE A 690 -0.52 -8.43 -3.42
N ARG A 691 -0.52 -7.44 -2.51
CA ARG A 691 -0.58 -6.02 -2.87
C ARG A 691 0.55 -5.62 -3.82
N ASN A 692 1.79 -5.97 -3.49
CA ASN A 692 2.94 -5.67 -4.34
C ASN A 692 2.84 -6.38 -5.70
N LYS A 693 2.30 -7.60 -5.74
CA LYS A 693 2.08 -8.34 -6.99
C LYS A 693 1.00 -7.70 -7.86
N ILE A 694 -0.07 -7.21 -7.27
CA ILE A 694 -1.12 -6.43 -7.95
C ILE A 694 -0.53 -5.15 -8.56
N LEU A 695 0.27 -4.40 -7.80
CA LEU A 695 0.93 -3.19 -8.30
C LEU A 695 1.92 -3.50 -9.44
N GLU A 696 2.64 -4.64 -9.35
CA GLU A 696 3.58 -5.09 -10.37
C GLU A 696 2.88 -5.50 -11.67
N SER A 697 1.80 -6.29 -11.56
CA SER A 697 1.10 -6.87 -12.72
C SER A 697 0.02 -5.96 -13.31
N GLY A 698 -0.46 -4.97 -12.53
CA GLY A 698 -1.62 -4.17 -12.89
C GLY A 698 -2.92 -4.95 -12.81
N ALA A 699 -2.96 -6.06 -12.05
CA ALA A 699 -4.17 -6.87 -11.87
C ALA A 699 -5.30 -6.01 -11.30
N PRO A 700 -6.52 -6.07 -11.86
CA PRO A 700 -7.67 -5.29 -11.36
C PRO A 700 -8.23 -5.83 -10.04
N ILE A 701 -7.91 -7.08 -9.69
CA ILE A 701 -8.35 -7.70 -8.45
C ILE A 701 -7.35 -8.77 -7.99
N GLY A 702 -7.28 -8.95 -6.69
CA GLY A 702 -6.62 -10.08 -6.07
C GLY A 702 -7.22 -10.41 -4.71
N GLY A 703 -6.83 -11.54 -4.12
CA GLY A 703 -7.32 -11.93 -2.82
C GLY A 703 -6.54 -13.08 -2.19
N GLU A 704 -6.79 -13.26 -0.91
CA GLU A 704 -6.24 -14.35 -0.11
C GLU A 704 -7.36 -15.14 0.58
N PHE A 705 -7.14 -16.41 0.80
CA PHE A 705 -8.05 -17.22 1.64
C PHE A 705 -8.25 -16.65 3.04
N SER A 706 -7.29 -15.88 3.53
CA SER A 706 -7.34 -15.21 4.85
C SER A 706 -8.34 -14.06 4.96
N GLY A 707 -8.99 -13.65 3.88
CA GLY A 707 -10.01 -12.60 3.88
C GLY A 707 -9.58 -11.27 3.28
N HIS A 708 -8.29 -11.07 3.01
CA HIS A 708 -7.81 -9.87 2.33
C HIS A 708 -8.25 -9.88 0.87
N LEU A 709 -9.02 -8.88 0.46
CA LEU A 709 -9.47 -8.65 -0.91
C LEU A 709 -8.97 -7.29 -1.39
N PHE A 710 -8.40 -7.25 -2.58
CA PHE A 710 -7.70 -6.11 -3.14
C PHE A 710 -8.36 -5.71 -4.45
N PHE A 711 -9.00 -4.55 -4.48
CA PHE A 711 -9.61 -4.00 -5.69
C PHE A 711 -8.71 -2.93 -6.29
N ASN A 712 -8.33 -3.09 -7.55
CA ASN A 712 -7.52 -2.15 -8.32
C ASN A 712 -8.19 -1.78 -9.65
N ASP A 713 -9.45 -2.20 -9.86
CA ASP A 713 -10.26 -1.82 -11.02
C ASP A 713 -10.84 -0.40 -10.89
N ARG A 714 -11.39 -0.06 -9.73
CA ARG A 714 -11.98 1.23 -9.38
C ARG A 714 -11.51 1.78 -8.03
N TRP A 715 -10.62 1.03 -7.34
CA TRP A 715 -10.03 1.37 -6.06
C TRP A 715 -8.50 1.37 -6.17
N PHE A 716 -7.77 1.46 -5.07
CA PHE A 716 -6.33 1.75 -5.05
C PHE A 716 -5.43 0.52 -4.89
N GLY A 717 -5.98 -0.69 -4.94
CA GLY A 717 -5.21 -1.95 -4.90
C GLY A 717 -4.65 -2.35 -3.54
N PHE A 718 -5.16 -1.78 -2.45
CA PHE A 718 -4.90 -2.27 -1.10
C PHE A 718 -6.05 -3.14 -0.58
N ASP A 719 -5.79 -3.91 0.48
CA ASP A 719 -6.75 -4.76 1.18
C ASP A 719 -7.75 -3.92 1.97
N ASP A 720 -9.05 -4.15 1.71
CA ASP A 720 -10.13 -3.33 2.26
C ASP A 720 -11.40 -4.15 2.47
N GLY A 721 -11.64 -4.59 3.71
CA GLY A 721 -12.82 -5.37 4.06
C GLY A 721 -14.12 -4.57 3.97
N LEU A 722 -14.07 -3.27 4.28
CA LEU A 722 -15.25 -2.40 4.21
C LEU A 722 -15.65 -2.13 2.76
N TYR A 723 -14.67 -1.81 1.90
CA TYR A 723 -14.92 -1.62 0.48
C TYR A 723 -15.36 -2.93 -0.19
N ALA A 724 -14.75 -4.06 0.18
CA ALA A 724 -15.16 -5.38 -0.31
C ALA A 724 -16.61 -5.71 0.07
N ALA A 725 -17.04 -5.35 1.30
CA ALA A 725 -18.44 -5.47 1.70
C ALA A 725 -19.37 -4.63 0.80
N ALA A 726 -19.02 -3.37 0.58
CA ALA A 726 -19.80 -2.48 -0.30
C ALA A 726 -19.87 -3.03 -1.74
N ARG A 727 -18.77 -3.55 -2.28
CA ARG A 727 -18.72 -4.17 -3.62
C ARG A 727 -19.50 -5.48 -3.71
N LEU A 728 -19.57 -6.25 -2.62
CA LEU A 728 -20.43 -7.44 -2.58
C LEU A 728 -21.90 -7.05 -2.70
N LEU A 729 -22.33 -6.06 -1.94
CA LEU A 729 -23.72 -5.55 -1.96
C LEU A 729 -24.08 -4.94 -3.32
N GLU A 730 -23.15 -4.19 -3.94
CA GLU A 730 -23.29 -3.72 -5.31
C GLU A 730 -23.49 -4.89 -6.29
N THR A 731 -22.69 -5.94 -6.16
CA THR A 731 -22.77 -7.11 -7.05
C THR A 731 -24.11 -7.83 -6.92
N LEU A 732 -24.61 -8.04 -5.69
CA LEU A 732 -25.93 -8.64 -5.45
C LEU A 732 -27.04 -7.79 -6.07
N THR A 733 -26.99 -6.48 -5.87
CA THR A 733 -27.98 -5.54 -6.40
C THR A 733 -28.00 -5.49 -7.93
N LEU A 734 -26.83 -5.36 -8.57
CA LEU A 734 -26.72 -5.25 -10.02
C LEU A 734 -27.06 -6.56 -10.75
N ARG A 735 -26.90 -7.68 -10.07
CA ARG A 735 -27.23 -9.01 -10.64
C ARG A 735 -28.67 -9.45 -10.32
N GLU A 736 -29.33 -8.76 -9.37
CA GLU A 736 -30.65 -9.17 -8.86
C GLU A 736 -30.63 -10.64 -8.38
N GLN A 737 -29.52 -11.07 -7.81
CA GLN A 737 -29.29 -12.43 -7.31
C GLN A 737 -28.92 -12.39 -5.82
N SER A 738 -29.38 -13.38 -5.07
CA SER A 738 -28.94 -13.60 -3.69
C SER A 738 -27.50 -14.15 -3.65
N LEU A 739 -26.86 -14.04 -2.48
CA LEU A 739 -25.53 -14.62 -2.29
C LEU A 739 -25.57 -16.17 -2.41
N ASP A 740 -26.66 -16.81 -1.95
CA ASP A 740 -26.89 -18.25 -2.11
C ASP A 740 -26.88 -18.65 -3.60
N GLU A 741 -27.56 -17.90 -4.47
CA GLU A 741 -27.60 -18.17 -5.91
C GLU A 741 -26.22 -17.94 -6.56
N LEU A 742 -25.52 -16.86 -6.19
CA LEU A 742 -24.19 -16.58 -6.75
C LEU A 742 -23.16 -17.67 -6.42
N VAL A 743 -23.25 -18.25 -5.22
CA VAL A 743 -22.37 -19.33 -4.77
C VAL A 743 -22.78 -20.66 -5.38
N ALA A 744 -24.09 -20.93 -5.52
CA ALA A 744 -24.58 -22.14 -6.17
C ALA A 744 -24.16 -22.26 -7.64
N ASP A 745 -23.91 -21.14 -8.30
CA ASP A 745 -23.36 -21.09 -9.68
C ASP A 745 -21.87 -21.48 -9.77
N LEU A 746 -21.17 -21.56 -8.65
CA LEU A 746 -19.75 -21.95 -8.63
C LEU A 746 -19.61 -23.47 -8.66
N GLU A 747 -18.55 -23.95 -9.32
CA GLU A 747 -18.21 -25.38 -9.29
C GLU A 747 -18.07 -25.85 -7.83
N SER A 748 -18.69 -26.95 -7.47
CA SER A 748 -18.65 -27.47 -6.11
C SER A 748 -17.31 -28.17 -5.79
N SER A 749 -16.82 -27.97 -4.59
CA SER A 749 -15.66 -28.70 -4.05
C SER A 749 -15.82 -28.91 -2.54
N ILE A 750 -15.11 -29.87 -2.03
CA ILE A 750 -15.05 -30.16 -0.60
C ILE A 750 -13.67 -29.71 -0.11
N SER A 751 -13.63 -28.78 0.83
CA SER A 751 -12.39 -28.26 1.37
C SER A 751 -12.34 -28.34 2.89
N THR A 752 -11.14 -28.48 3.44
CA THR A 752 -10.92 -28.33 4.88
C THR A 752 -10.84 -26.86 5.27
N PRO A 753 -11.18 -26.51 6.51
CA PRO A 753 -10.62 -25.31 7.14
C PRO A 753 -9.08 -25.37 7.13
N GLU A 754 -8.44 -24.27 7.52
CA GLU A 754 -6.99 -24.26 7.74
C GLU A 754 -6.65 -25.15 8.95
N ILE A 755 -5.83 -26.17 8.75
CA ILE A 755 -5.37 -27.09 9.78
C ILE A 755 -4.02 -26.62 10.28
N THR A 756 -3.86 -26.50 11.60
CA THR A 756 -2.64 -26.03 12.25
C THR A 756 -1.96 -27.16 13.01
N LEU A 757 -0.72 -27.50 12.66
CA LEU A 757 0.13 -28.40 13.42
C LEU A 757 1.19 -27.59 14.17
N LYS A 758 1.17 -27.65 15.51
CA LYS A 758 2.14 -26.93 16.35
C LYS A 758 3.54 -27.51 16.16
N ILE A 759 4.53 -26.65 15.99
CA ILE A 759 5.94 -27.00 15.83
C ILE A 759 6.79 -25.85 16.40
N ALA A 760 8.03 -26.13 16.80
CA ALA A 760 8.94 -25.09 17.21
C ALA A 760 9.23 -24.11 16.05
N ASP A 761 9.37 -22.83 16.37
CA ASP A 761 9.47 -21.75 15.35
C ASP A 761 10.69 -21.91 14.43
N GLY A 762 11.82 -22.44 14.98
CA GLY A 762 13.03 -22.75 14.22
C GLY A 762 12.88 -23.92 13.26
N ASP A 763 12.03 -24.90 13.57
CA ASP A 763 11.97 -26.18 12.85
C ASP A 763 10.97 -26.15 11.67
N LYS A 764 9.98 -25.25 11.71
CA LYS A 764 8.89 -25.19 10.71
C LYS A 764 9.42 -25.03 9.27
N PHE A 765 10.42 -24.20 9.05
CA PHE A 765 11.01 -23.98 7.73
C PHE A 765 11.82 -25.17 7.26
N GLU A 766 12.53 -25.84 8.20
CA GLU A 766 13.32 -27.03 7.89
C GLU A 766 12.42 -28.20 7.50
N VAL A 767 11.31 -28.43 8.21
CA VAL A 767 10.32 -29.47 7.87
C VAL A 767 9.73 -29.21 6.49
N VAL A 768 9.33 -27.97 6.20
CA VAL A 768 8.81 -27.61 4.87
C VAL A 768 9.86 -27.81 3.79
N LYS A 769 11.11 -27.45 4.05
CA LYS A 769 12.19 -27.72 3.11
C LYS A 769 12.39 -29.21 2.87
N LYS A 770 12.44 -30.04 3.93
CA LYS A 770 12.59 -31.48 3.82
C LYS A 770 11.45 -32.14 3.01
N ILE A 771 10.22 -31.67 3.18
CA ILE A 771 9.09 -32.23 2.41
C ILE A 771 9.13 -31.80 0.94
N ILE A 772 9.67 -30.61 0.64
CA ILE A 772 9.92 -30.17 -0.75
C ILE A 772 11.03 -31.03 -1.39
N ASP A 773 12.13 -31.29 -0.65
CA ASP A 773 13.30 -31.96 -1.18
C ASP A 773 13.13 -33.50 -1.28
N HIS A 774 12.36 -34.11 -0.39
CA HIS A 774 12.27 -35.57 -0.22
C HIS A 774 10.87 -36.15 -0.29
N GLY A 775 9.82 -35.34 -0.24
CA GLY A 775 8.44 -35.82 -0.29
C GLY A 775 8.13 -36.46 -1.64
N GLN A 776 7.40 -37.61 -1.59
CA GLN A 776 6.99 -38.37 -2.75
C GLN A 776 5.49 -38.19 -2.96
N PHE A 777 5.10 -37.54 -4.04
CA PHE A 777 3.72 -37.24 -4.40
C PHE A 777 3.47 -37.72 -5.85
N GLU A 778 3.27 -39.02 -5.98
CA GLU A 778 2.98 -39.62 -7.29
C GLU A 778 1.78 -38.95 -7.95
N ASP A 779 1.86 -38.67 -9.25
CA ASP A 779 0.85 -38.02 -10.08
C ASP A 779 0.50 -36.56 -9.64
N GLY A 780 1.21 -35.97 -8.69
CA GLY A 780 0.99 -34.63 -8.20
C GLY A 780 1.88 -33.58 -8.86
N LYS A 781 1.30 -32.47 -9.28
CA LYS A 781 2.07 -31.29 -9.73
C LYS A 781 2.51 -30.48 -8.52
N LEU A 782 3.83 -30.41 -8.29
CA LEU A 782 4.41 -29.68 -7.18
C LEU A 782 4.47 -28.17 -7.48
N ILE A 783 4.05 -27.35 -6.52
CA ILE A 783 4.10 -25.88 -6.53
C ILE A 783 4.77 -25.43 -5.25
N THR A 784 5.95 -24.80 -5.36
CA THR A 784 6.82 -24.44 -4.23
C THR A 784 6.96 -22.92 -4.04
N ILE A 785 5.95 -22.16 -4.43
CA ILE A 785 5.95 -20.68 -4.33
C ILE A 785 5.97 -20.22 -2.87
N ASP A 786 5.22 -20.94 -1.99
CA ASP A 786 5.12 -20.66 -0.56
C ASP A 786 4.75 -21.96 0.17
N GLY A 787 5.74 -22.70 0.64
CA GLY A 787 5.60 -24.06 1.12
C GLY A 787 5.52 -25.07 -0.03
N LEU A 788 4.80 -26.15 0.18
CA LEU A 788 4.56 -27.18 -0.82
C LEU A 788 3.06 -27.37 -1.03
N ARG A 789 2.57 -26.95 -2.18
CA ARG A 789 1.24 -27.31 -2.69
C ARG A 789 1.40 -28.38 -3.76
N VAL A 790 0.57 -29.40 -3.68
CA VAL A 790 0.52 -30.49 -4.65
C VAL A 790 -0.86 -30.56 -5.26
N ASP A 791 -0.95 -30.27 -6.56
CA ASP A 791 -2.20 -30.35 -7.33
C ASP A 791 -2.30 -31.74 -7.98
N PHE A 792 -3.32 -32.52 -7.59
CA PHE A 792 -3.70 -33.79 -8.19
C PHE A 792 -4.86 -33.59 -9.18
N ALA A 793 -5.19 -34.60 -9.95
CA ALA A 793 -6.30 -34.54 -10.91
C ALA A 793 -7.64 -34.20 -10.26
N ASP A 794 -7.90 -34.69 -9.06
CA ASP A 794 -9.17 -34.62 -8.32
C ASP A 794 -9.13 -33.73 -7.07
N GLY A 795 -8.04 -33.05 -6.80
CA GLY A 795 -7.91 -32.14 -5.65
C GLY A 795 -6.50 -31.63 -5.45
N TRP A 796 -6.24 -31.00 -4.30
CA TRP A 796 -4.91 -30.54 -3.92
C TRP A 796 -4.72 -30.57 -2.41
N GLY A 797 -3.47 -30.58 -1.99
CA GLY A 797 -3.06 -30.38 -0.60
C GLY A 797 -1.92 -29.36 -0.50
N LEU A 798 -1.84 -28.69 0.63
CA LEU A 798 -0.82 -27.70 0.95
C LEU A 798 -0.25 -27.96 2.32
N VAL A 799 1.07 -27.82 2.46
CA VAL A 799 1.77 -27.63 3.73
C VAL A 799 2.73 -26.46 3.61
N ARG A 800 2.70 -25.54 4.56
CA ARG A 800 3.56 -24.38 4.62
C ARG A 800 3.92 -23.98 6.05
N ALA A 801 5.03 -23.28 6.22
CA ALA A 801 5.37 -22.66 7.49
C ALA A 801 4.48 -21.44 7.72
N SER A 802 3.83 -21.34 8.88
CA SER A 802 3.07 -20.13 9.24
C SER A 802 4.01 -18.93 9.40
N ASN A 803 3.64 -17.79 8.80
CA ASN A 803 4.39 -16.55 8.95
C ASN A 803 4.14 -15.85 10.30
N THR A 804 3.03 -16.18 10.97
CA THR A 804 2.55 -15.46 12.15
C THR A 804 2.60 -16.29 13.44
N THR A 805 2.70 -17.61 13.33
CA THR A 805 2.68 -18.53 14.48
C THR A 805 3.74 -19.62 14.37
N PRO A 806 4.19 -20.24 15.48
CA PRO A 806 5.07 -21.40 15.48
C PRO A 806 4.27 -22.68 15.10
N ALA A 807 3.96 -22.78 13.81
CA ALA A 807 3.11 -23.87 13.31
C ALA A 807 3.35 -24.14 11.82
N LEU A 808 3.01 -25.35 11.40
CA LEU A 808 2.72 -25.67 10.00
C LEU A 808 1.23 -25.45 9.74
N THR A 809 0.91 -24.87 8.62
CA THR A 809 -0.46 -24.67 8.13
C THR A 809 -0.69 -25.61 6.96
N LEU A 810 -1.78 -26.38 7.05
CA LEU A 810 -2.22 -27.27 5.99
C LEU A 810 -3.63 -26.91 5.54
N ARG A 811 -3.92 -27.14 4.27
CA ARG A 811 -5.26 -27.03 3.69
C ARG A 811 -5.41 -28.06 2.57
N PHE A 812 -6.61 -28.62 2.43
CA PHE A 812 -6.92 -29.63 1.42
C PHE A 812 -8.24 -29.29 0.74
N GLU A 813 -8.35 -29.63 -0.53
CA GLU A 813 -9.55 -29.49 -1.31
C GLU A 813 -9.62 -30.63 -2.33
N ALA A 814 -10.81 -31.19 -2.54
CA ALA A 814 -11.03 -32.22 -3.54
C ALA A 814 -12.45 -32.15 -4.11
N THR A 815 -12.67 -32.86 -5.21
CA THR A 815 -13.99 -32.99 -5.85
C THR A 815 -14.90 -33.98 -5.15
N THR A 816 -14.34 -34.90 -4.35
CA THR A 816 -15.08 -35.94 -3.59
C THR A 816 -14.45 -36.19 -2.21
N GLU A 817 -15.24 -36.63 -1.25
CA GLU A 817 -14.77 -37.03 0.09
C GLU A 817 -13.67 -38.10 0.02
N ALA A 818 -13.81 -39.08 -0.88
CA ALA A 818 -12.78 -40.10 -1.06
C ALA A 818 -11.44 -39.54 -1.52
N ALA A 819 -11.46 -38.61 -2.47
CA ALA A 819 -10.28 -37.93 -2.92
C ALA A 819 -9.66 -37.06 -1.81
N LEU A 820 -10.49 -36.32 -1.06
CA LEU A 820 -10.02 -35.48 0.06
C LEU A 820 -9.31 -36.35 1.12
N LYS A 821 -9.93 -37.47 1.50
CA LYS A 821 -9.35 -38.43 2.46
C LYS A 821 -8.02 -39.02 1.97
N ARG A 822 -7.95 -39.40 0.68
CA ARG A 822 -6.70 -39.90 0.06
C ARG A 822 -5.60 -38.86 0.09
N ILE A 823 -5.88 -37.62 -0.31
CA ILE A 823 -4.89 -36.54 -0.33
C ILE A 823 -4.41 -36.25 1.09
N LYS A 824 -5.30 -36.11 2.07
CA LYS A 824 -4.93 -35.95 3.49
C LYS A 824 -4.01 -37.09 3.95
N GLN A 825 -4.31 -38.31 3.58
CA GLN A 825 -3.51 -39.50 3.96
C GLN A 825 -2.10 -39.48 3.32
N VAL A 826 -1.97 -39.07 2.06
CA VAL A 826 -0.65 -38.92 1.39
C VAL A 826 0.17 -37.90 2.13
N PHE A 827 -0.37 -36.71 2.43
CA PHE A 827 0.37 -35.68 3.19
C PHE A 827 0.73 -36.14 4.60
N HIS A 828 -0.17 -36.85 5.28
CA HIS A 828 0.11 -37.39 6.59
C HIS A 828 1.27 -38.39 6.55
N GLN A 829 1.32 -39.31 5.59
CA GLN A 829 2.40 -40.28 5.44
C GLN A 829 3.75 -39.61 5.18
N GLN A 830 3.77 -38.60 4.29
CA GLN A 830 5.00 -37.89 3.97
C GLN A 830 5.51 -37.05 5.16
N LEU A 831 4.60 -36.38 5.87
CA LEU A 831 4.96 -35.58 7.05
C LEU A 831 5.42 -36.47 8.21
N ALA A 832 4.76 -37.63 8.44
CA ALA A 832 5.15 -38.56 9.50
C ALA A 832 6.53 -39.19 9.24
N ALA A 833 6.90 -39.40 7.97
CA ALA A 833 8.23 -39.88 7.61
C ALA A 833 9.33 -38.84 7.85
N ILE A 834 9.01 -37.55 7.72
CA ILE A 834 9.97 -36.43 7.80
C ILE A 834 10.06 -35.87 9.22
N ALA A 835 8.93 -35.80 9.94
CA ALA A 835 8.80 -35.21 11.26
C ALA A 835 7.88 -36.06 12.15
N PRO A 836 8.33 -37.26 12.57
CA PRO A 836 7.51 -38.24 13.30
C PRO A 836 7.02 -37.74 14.67
N ASP A 837 7.68 -36.74 15.24
CA ASP A 837 7.35 -36.17 16.56
C ASP A 837 6.19 -35.15 16.50
N LEU A 838 5.64 -34.84 15.33
CA LEU A 838 4.51 -33.95 15.18
C LEU A 838 3.20 -34.63 15.64
N ASN A 839 2.35 -33.82 16.30
CA ASN A 839 0.99 -34.28 16.57
C ASN A 839 0.10 -34.14 15.33
N PHE A 840 -0.31 -35.27 14.76
CA PHE A 840 -1.15 -35.34 13.55
C PHE A 840 -2.64 -35.44 13.83
N ASP A 841 -3.11 -35.43 15.10
CA ASP A 841 -4.54 -35.54 15.44
C ASP A 841 -5.39 -34.53 14.63
N PRO A 842 -4.99 -33.25 14.48
CA PRO A 842 -5.76 -32.28 13.68
C PRO A 842 -5.87 -32.66 12.20
N LEU A 843 -4.96 -33.45 11.67
CA LEU A 843 -4.97 -33.89 10.27
C LEU A 843 -5.83 -35.12 10.06
N THR A 844 -6.02 -35.95 11.10
CA THR A 844 -6.76 -37.21 11.03
C THR A 844 -8.25 -37.06 11.31
N THR A 845 -8.64 -36.03 12.01
CA THR A 845 -10.03 -35.56 12.21
C THR A 845 -10.53 -34.78 11.04
#